data_3e0791c5c7af177150a36c0b00f8ac58
#
_entry.id   3e0791c5c7af177150a36c0b00f8ac58
#
_cell.length_a   1.000
_cell.length_b   1.000
_cell.length_c   1.000
_cell.angle_alpha   90.00
_cell.angle_beta   90.00
_cell.angle_gamma   90.00
#
_symmetry.space_group_name_H-M   'P 1'
#
loop_
_entity.id
_entity.type
_entity.pdbx_description
1 polymer ?
#
loop_
_entity_poly.entity_id
_entity_poly.type
_entity_poly.pdbx_seq_one_letter_code
_entity_poly.pdbx_strand_id
1 'polypeptide(L)'
;MASRFQEASLVTSPSYPNAVAWSSENLIAVAAGHLVIIINPALPAGPRGLITIPDAEPYQIGRVRSQEFWINNISDDVFVDLLTGGLLPSSLKRERHPCARSLSWSDIGMSPNHGCLLAVCTAEGRVKLYRPPYSDFCAEWIEIVDVSKMLYENLSSMNFGESNSPSTSSSKDQHHHEEDERISSLKTRKRRKTSANNINLQEKNYTDRASCSKQDSQAEHNVLEIEVYKQASNGQDCHYLPKASKKFSEEISPETYVSREALLSSLSVAWSSLLRFSSGSSCENMLRFSLLAIGSKSGSVSIWKVHAPECYHIERSDLSPFVELTAIIQAHSSWVSTMSWGISGCDSSNLKMVLVTGSCDGSVKIWMSNKEDLQKSVEVYKSSFFLLKQVVALNPVQVSTLSFVISNHYNAMHLAIGKGSGSFEVWKCELSTRKIEQIVSTNAHNHVVTGLAWSYDGRCLYSCSQDNYVRNWILCENTISEVPIPANTPGLNSTTDFPDDFLSCLGVALSPGNLAVALVRSFNVELLNPMYQARSQKAAVEFLWNGAQQSGESEDSSEMVTEAILGFSKNEFAYWETNFLWSLKEFKDLNKPLVLWDMIAAMLAFKQSMPEFVELVLTKWLSVSYLGFHADIPMEDLVPKISKRFSAVPSRLLHILNVISRRVMLSELKTEEVNRKLQGQRMNNEEEIDLWLKLLEESERELRERLVGLSFSAYLIAESSQGTVSPSTWNWRPAGLAQLQQWVEINHDIVPSQLETLSSEVKSSLIRSSNSTEARLEEEKCPYCTSPVNFQSAEEAFCESPHQKKKKSKDKERHDQSHKLERCCVSMQVCPPTPLWFCKCCSRMTLKLAPETLFALPSFPSDLKSLPESSFSKVATKPFCLFCGILLQRKQPEFLLSASPV
;
A
#
# COMPACT_ATOMS: atom_id res chain seq x y z
N MET A 1 -13.31 -18.01 21.91
CA MET A 1 -12.84 -17.73 20.53
C MET A 1 -12.80 -16.25 20.38
N ALA A 2 -11.81 -15.70 19.66
CA ALA A 2 -11.77 -14.27 19.34
C ALA A 2 -13.03 -13.88 18.58
N SER A 3 -13.62 -12.75 18.92
CA SER A 3 -14.85 -12.29 18.29
C SER A 3 -14.54 -11.56 16.99
N ARG A 4 -15.07 -12.09 15.91
CA ARG A 4 -15.01 -11.55 14.56
C ARG A 4 -15.99 -10.39 14.44
N PHE A 5 -15.55 -9.21 13.99
CA PHE A 5 -16.45 -8.07 13.82
C PHE A 5 -16.84 -7.85 12.35
N GLN A 6 -16.08 -8.41 11.42
CA GLN A 6 -16.30 -8.28 9.99
C GLN A 6 -15.70 -9.46 9.25
N GLU A 7 -16.24 -9.78 8.08
CA GLU A 7 -15.75 -10.86 7.24
C GLU A 7 -16.00 -10.61 5.75
N ALA A 8 -15.21 -11.29 4.90
CA ALA A 8 -15.40 -11.28 3.46
C ALA A 8 -15.11 -12.67 2.87
N SER A 9 -16.10 -13.30 2.24
CA SER A 9 -15.95 -14.60 1.58
C SER A 9 -15.09 -14.50 0.32
N LEU A 10 -14.34 -15.57 0.00
CA LEU A 10 -13.51 -15.71 -1.19
C LEU A 10 -13.95 -16.93 -1.99
N VAL A 11 -13.96 -16.78 -3.32
CA VAL A 11 -14.37 -17.85 -4.26
C VAL A 11 -13.29 -18.89 -4.53
N THR A 12 -12.03 -18.58 -4.15
CA THR A 12 -10.87 -19.45 -4.29
C THR A 12 -10.09 -19.46 -2.98
N SER A 13 -9.40 -20.56 -2.67
CA SER A 13 -8.56 -20.70 -1.49
C SER A 13 -7.13 -20.26 -1.77
N PRO A 14 -6.44 -19.64 -0.81
CA PRO A 14 -5.01 -19.43 -0.89
C PRO A 14 -4.25 -20.77 -0.83
N SER A 15 -3.04 -20.78 -1.41
CA SER A 15 -2.23 -21.99 -1.50
C SER A 15 -0.86 -21.87 -0.82
N TYR A 16 -0.44 -20.67 -0.50
CA TYR A 16 0.89 -20.36 0.05
C TYR A 16 0.82 -19.56 1.33
N PRO A 17 1.85 -19.61 2.20
CA PRO A 17 2.00 -18.74 3.36
C PRO A 17 2.02 -17.26 2.97
N ASN A 18 1.72 -16.38 3.92
CA ASN A 18 1.63 -14.93 3.74
C ASN A 18 0.67 -14.53 2.61
N ALA A 19 -0.47 -15.23 2.51
CA ALA A 19 -1.44 -15.02 1.44
C ALA A 19 -2.16 -13.67 1.50
N VAL A 20 -1.98 -12.87 2.55
CA VAL A 20 -2.63 -11.58 2.74
C VAL A 20 -1.62 -10.47 2.94
N ALA A 21 -1.88 -9.32 2.33
CA ALA A 21 -1.11 -8.09 2.54
C ALA A 21 -2.07 -6.90 2.65
N TRP A 22 -1.83 -6.03 3.63
CA TRP A 22 -2.62 -4.80 3.87
C TRP A 22 -1.81 -3.59 3.42
N SER A 23 -2.37 -2.75 2.53
CA SER A 23 -1.70 -1.57 2.00
C SER A 23 -1.81 -0.36 2.93
N SER A 24 -0.91 0.62 2.73
CA SER A 24 -0.96 1.90 3.43
C SER A 24 -2.13 2.80 2.99
N GLU A 25 -2.86 2.47 1.93
CA GLU A 25 -4.11 3.13 1.52
C GLU A 25 -5.38 2.38 1.96
N ASN A 26 -5.25 1.40 2.85
CA ASN A 26 -6.34 0.58 3.40
C ASN A 26 -7.01 -0.36 2.39
N LEU A 27 -6.22 -1.00 1.53
CA LEU A 27 -6.66 -2.09 0.68
C LEU A 27 -6.00 -3.39 1.11
N ILE A 28 -6.75 -4.49 1.07
CA ILE A 28 -6.24 -5.82 1.38
C ILE A 28 -6.14 -6.61 0.08
N ALA A 29 -4.96 -7.13 -0.24
CA ALA A 29 -4.76 -8.08 -1.31
C ALA A 29 -4.65 -9.49 -0.76
N VAL A 30 -5.34 -10.44 -1.36
CA VAL A 30 -5.31 -11.86 -1.01
C VAL A 30 -4.91 -12.68 -2.22
N ALA A 31 -3.84 -13.47 -2.07
CA ALA A 31 -3.41 -14.46 -3.06
C ALA A 31 -4.28 -15.71 -2.95
N ALA A 32 -5.31 -15.81 -3.75
CA ALA A 32 -6.31 -16.87 -3.70
C ALA A 32 -6.30 -17.67 -5.01
N GLY A 33 -5.51 -18.74 -5.06
CA GLY A 33 -5.34 -19.58 -6.24
C GLY A 33 -4.90 -18.77 -7.47
N HIS A 34 -5.64 -18.87 -8.57
CA HIS A 34 -5.37 -18.15 -9.82
C HIS A 34 -5.82 -16.67 -9.81
N LEU A 35 -6.38 -16.20 -8.70
CA LEU A 35 -6.82 -14.83 -8.53
C LEU A 35 -6.03 -14.13 -7.43
N VAL A 36 -5.79 -12.84 -7.61
CA VAL A 36 -5.54 -11.93 -6.50
C VAL A 36 -6.79 -11.08 -6.32
N ILE A 37 -7.36 -11.15 -5.13
CA ILE A 37 -8.59 -10.45 -4.77
C ILE A 37 -8.23 -9.26 -3.91
N ILE A 38 -8.63 -8.05 -4.33
CA ILE A 38 -8.40 -6.81 -3.60
C ILE A 38 -9.72 -6.38 -2.93
N ILE A 39 -9.69 -6.21 -1.62
CA ILE A 39 -10.83 -5.88 -0.78
C ILE A 39 -10.60 -4.52 -0.12
N ASN A 40 -11.65 -3.69 -0.10
CA ASN A 40 -11.67 -2.49 0.72
C ASN A 40 -12.33 -2.83 2.08
N PRO A 41 -11.61 -2.80 3.20
CA PRO A 41 -12.17 -3.13 4.51
C PRO A 41 -13.33 -2.21 4.94
N ALA A 42 -13.37 -0.98 4.42
CA ALA A 42 -14.48 -0.07 4.69
C ALA A 42 -15.80 -0.50 4.00
N LEU A 43 -15.71 -1.40 3.00
CA LEU A 43 -16.83 -1.91 2.21
C LEU A 43 -16.61 -3.41 1.92
N PRO A 44 -16.67 -4.30 2.93
CA PRO A 44 -16.29 -5.72 2.79
C PRO A 44 -17.18 -6.50 1.81
N ALA A 45 -18.43 -6.10 1.66
CA ALA A 45 -19.37 -6.63 0.68
C ALA A 45 -19.42 -5.80 -0.62
N GLY A 46 -18.61 -4.75 -0.72
CA GLY A 46 -18.54 -3.84 -1.88
C GLY A 46 -17.82 -4.44 -3.09
N PRO A 47 -17.63 -3.63 -4.13
CA PRO A 47 -16.90 -4.04 -5.32
C PRO A 47 -15.47 -4.43 -4.98
N ARG A 48 -14.98 -5.50 -5.58
CA ARG A 48 -13.64 -6.06 -5.38
C ARG A 48 -12.77 -5.79 -6.59
N GLY A 49 -11.49 -5.47 -6.33
CA GLY A 49 -10.49 -5.50 -7.39
C GLY A 49 -10.05 -6.94 -7.66
N LEU A 50 -9.75 -7.27 -8.91
CA LEU A 50 -9.34 -8.59 -9.35
C LEU A 50 -8.08 -8.52 -10.20
N ILE A 51 -7.16 -9.47 -10.00
CA ILE A 51 -6.07 -9.77 -10.91
C ILE A 51 -6.17 -11.25 -11.24
N THR A 52 -6.40 -11.56 -12.50
CA THR A 52 -6.36 -12.93 -12.99
C THR A 52 -4.92 -13.28 -13.37
N ILE A 53 -4.39 -14.38 -12.84
CA ILE A 53 -3.05 -14.85 -13.15
C ILE A 53 -3.09 -15.62 -14.46
N PRO A 54 -2.45 -15.13 -15.56
CA PRO A 54 -2.41 -15.83 -16.82
C PRO A 54 -1.38 -16.97 -16.79
N ASP A 55 -1.54 -17.94 -17.67
CA ASP A 55 -0.51 -18.93 -17.97
C ASP A 55 0.75 -18.22 -18.50
N ALA A 56 1.90 -18.65 -18.05
CA ALA A 56 3.17 -18.07 -18.44
C ALA A 56 3.91 -18.97 -19.43
N GLU A 57 4.32 -18.40 -20.58
CA GLU A 57 5.22 -19.09 -21.49
C GLU A 57 6.63 -19.18 -20.89
N PRO A 58 7.33 -20.34 -21.04
CA PRO A 58 8.69 -20.49 -20.57
C PRO A 58 9.65 -19.60 -21.35
N TYR A 59 10.67 -19.07 -20.66
CA TYR A 59 11.72 -18.29 -21.31
C TYR A 59 12.63 -19.19 -22.15
N GLN A 60 13.09 -18.67 -23.29
CA GLN A 60 14.07 -19.35 -24.13
C GLN A 60 15.48 -19.10 -23.58
N ILE A 61 15.97 -20.00 -22.71
CA ILE A 61 17.24 -19.87 -21.98
C ILE A 61 18.38 -20.74 -22.54
N GLY A 62 18.15 -21.43 -23.64
CA GLY A 62 19.10 -22.31 -24.34
C GLY A 62 18.47 -23.65 -24.67
N ARG A 63 19.19 -24.48 -25.40
CA ARG A 63 18.83 -25.87 -25.71
C ARG A 63 19.80 -26.81 -25.02
N VAL A 64 19.28 -27.83 -24.34
CA VAL A 64 20.15 -28.86 -23.72
C VAL A 64 20.63 -29.85 -24.75
N ARG A 65 21.93 -30.20 -24.71
CA ARG A 65 22.51 -31.21 -25.58
C ARG A 65 21.91 -32.56 -25.30
N SER A 66 21.26 -33.15 -26.32
CA SER A 66 20.60 -34.46 -26.18
C SER A 66 21.61 -35.64 -25.96
N GLN A 67 22.90 -35.44 -26.27
CA GLN A 67 23.92 -36.47 -26.11
C GLN A 67 24.33 -36.72 -24.65
N GLU A 68 24.02 -35.83 -23.71
CA GLU A 68 24.36 -35.99 -22.29
C GLU A 68 23.33 -36.79 -21.49
N PHE A 69 22.16 -37.05 -22.10
CA PHE A 69 21.13 -37.89 -21.46
C PHE A 69 21.05 -39.25 -22.15
N TRP A 70 21.36 -40.30 -21.42
CA TRP A 70 21.32 -41.71 -21.87
C TRP A 70 19.88 -42.25 -22.07
N ILE A 71 18.93 -41.42 -22.39
CA ILE A 71 17.54 -41.80 -22.63
C ILE A 71 17.33 -41.90 -24.14
N ASN A 72 17.70 -43.04 -24.70
CA ASN A 72 17.40 -43.38 -26.08
C ASN A 72 15.87 -43.50 -26.22
N ASN A 73 15.28 -42.73 -27.14
CA ASN A 73 13.88 -42.79 -27.60
C ASN A 73 12.86 -41.82 -26.94
N ILE A 74 13.28 -40.72 -26.41
CA ILE A 74 12.33 -39.64 -26.08
C ILE A 74 12.37 -38.60 -27.21
N SER A 75 11.20 -38.20 -27.71
CA SER A 75 11.12 -37.12 -28.72
C SER A 75 11.58 -35.80 -28.10
N ASP A 76 12.20 -34.95 -28.93
CA ASP A 76 12.74 -33.64 -28.50
C ASP A 76 11.69 -32.79 -27.76
N ASP A 77 10.41 -32.88 -28.16
CA ASP A 77 9.30 -32.16 -27.49
C ASP A 77 9.03 -32.64 -26.06
N VAL A 78 9.08 -33.96 -25.83
CA VAL A 78 8.90 -34.56 -24.49
C VAL A 78 10.10 -34.24 -23.58
N PHE A 79 11.28 -34.12 -24.15
CA PHE A 79 12.49 -33.80 -23.42
C PHE A 79 12.48 -32.33 -22.95
N VAL A 80 12.08 -31.41 -23.81
CA VAL A 80 11.89 -29.99 -23.45
C VAL A 80 10.81 -29.86 -22.39
N ASP A 81 9.71 -30.58 -22.49
CA ASP A 81 8.63 -30.60 -21.51
C ASP A 81 9.07 -31.15 -20.15
N LEU A 82 9.92 -32.14 -20.09
CA LEU A 82 10.49 -32.69 -18.86
C LEU A 82 11.39 -31.66 -18.14
N LEU A 83 12.21 -30.94 -18.88
CA LEU A 83 13.10 -29.93 -18.31
C LEU A 83 12.34 -28.65 -17.93
N THR A 84 11.43 -28.18 -18.75
CA THR A 84 10.62 -26.98 -18.47
C THR A 84 9.55 -27.24 -17.41
N GLY A 85 9.05 -28.47 -17.35
CA GLY A 85 8.09 -28.92 -16.34
C GLY A 85 8.66 -29.27 -14.96
N GLY A 86 9.97 -29.10 -14.73
CA GLY A 86 10.63 -29.45 -13.47
C GLY A 86 10.67 -30.96 -13.21
N LEU A 87 10.99 -31.77 -14.23
CA LEU A 87 11.11 -33.23 -14.19
C LEU A 87 9.78 -33.97 -13.93
N LEU A 88 8.64 -33.32 -14.09
CA LEU A 88 7.34 -33.96 -13.92
C LEU A 88 6.72 -34.35 -15.25
N PRO A 89 6.05 -35.52 -15.35
CA PRO A 89 5.39 -35.95 -16.57
C PRO A 89 4.35 -34.94 -17.06
N SER A 90 4.17 -34.84 -18.36
CA SER A 90 3.19 -33.92 -19.00
C SER A 90 1.75 -34.13 -18.53
N SER A 91 1.40 -35.29 -17.96
CA SER A 91 0.10 -35.54 -17.35
C SER A 91 -0.24 -34.60 -16.16
N LEU A 92 0.78 -34.07 -15.49
CA LEU A 92 0.60 -33.10 -14.41
C LEU A 92 0.45 -31.65 -14.92
N LYS A 93 0.67 -31.35 -16.19
CA LYS A 93 0.38 -30.04 -16.80
C LYS A 93 -1.12 -29.70 -16.70
N ARG A 94 -1.99 -30.67 -16.73
CA ARG A 94 -3.45 -30.46 -16.61
C ARG A 94 -3.88 -29.90 -15.25
N GLU A 95 -3.11 -30.11 -14.21
CA GLU A 95 -3.42 -29.67 -12.84
C GLU A 95 -2.65 -28.44 -12.41
N ARG A 96 -1.72 -27.93 -13.23
CA ARG A 96 -1.00 -26.70 -12.97
C ARG A 96 -1.84 -25.50 -13.38
N HIS A 97 -2.72 -25.08 -12.50
CA HIS A 97 -3.33 -23.77 -12.65
C HIS A 97 -2.30 -22.71 -12.21
N PRO A 98 -2.12 -21.63 -12.99
CA PRO A 98 -1.31 -20.51 -12.56
C PRO A 98 -1.88 -19.98 -11.24
N CYS A 99 -1.03 -19.75 -10.24
CA CYS A 99 -1.50 -19.25 -8.97
C CYS A 99 -0.57 -18.18 -8.40
N ALA A 100 -1.16 -17.24 -7.63
CA ALA A 100 -0.43 -16.24 -6.90
C ALA A 100 0.29 -16.89 -5.71
N ARG A 101 1.59 -16.57 -5.54
CA ARG A 101 2.45 -17.14 -4.49
C ARG A 101 2.82 -16.13 -3.43
N SER A 102 3.19 -14.92 -3.81
CA SER A 102 3.65 -13.88 -2.90
C SER A 102 3.17 -12.52 -3.36
N LEU A 103 2.76 -11.71 -2.41
CA LEU A 103 2.23 -10.37 -2.61
C LEU A 103 3.02 -9.36 -1.78
N SER A 104 3.21 -8.17 -2.32
CA SER A 104 3.74 -7.04 -1.55
C SER A 104 3.22 -5.72 -2.08
N TRP A 105 2.81 -4.83 -1.18
CA TRP A 105 2.38 -3.47 -1.51
C TRP A 105 3.56 -2.49 -1.44
N SER A 106 3.61 -1.56 -2.38
CA SER A 106 4.45 -0.37 -2.24
C SER A 106 3.83 0.61 -1.26
N ASP A 107 4.59 1.61 -0.85
CA ASP A 107 4.02 2.76 -0.16
C ASP A 107 3.11 3.57 -1.09
N ILE A 108 2.27 4.40 -0.48
CA ILE A 108 1.43 5.39 -1.18
C ILE A 108 2.31 6.38 -1.95
N GLY A 109 1.86 6.77 -3.14
CA GLY A 109 2.58 7.69 -4.02
C GLY A 109 3.40 7.04 -5.12
N MET A 110 3.36 5.71 -5.24
CA MET A 110 4.06 4.98 -6.29
C MET A 110 3.23 4.80 -7.56
N SER A 111 1.90 4.87 -7.46
CA SER A 111 1.00 4.82 -8.61
C SER A 111 0.73 6.21 -9.19
N PRO A 112 0.42 6.34 -10.50
CA PRO A 112 0.09 7.62 -11.14
C PRO A 112 -1.07 8.40 -10.49
N ASN A 113 -1.99 7.72 -9.82
CA ASN A 113 -3.06 8.31 -9.03
C ASN A 113 -2.69 8.56 -7.55
N HIS A 114 -1.42 8.48 -7.20
CA HIS A 114 -0.87 8.55 -5.84
C HIS A 114 -1.22 7.34 -4.93
N GLY A 115 -1.83 6.30 -5.44
CA GLY A 115 -2.07 5.06 -4.70
C GLY A 115 -0.81 4.19 -4.56
N CYS A 116 -1.02 2.97 -4.06
CA CYS A 116 0.00 1.94 -3.96
C CYS A 116 0.08 1.13 -5.25
N LEU A 117 1.25 0.54 -5.53
CA LEU A 117 1.44 -0.51 -6.51
C LEU A 117 1.45 -1.87 -5.81
N LEU A 118 0.88 -2.88 -6.46
CA LEU A 118 0.92 -4.26 -5.98
C LEU A 118 1.90 -5.06 -6.82
N ALA A 119 2.92 -5.63 -6.18
CA ALA A 119 3.78 -6.64 -6.78
C ALA A 119 3.18 -8.02 -6.53
N VAL A 120 3.00 -8.79 -7.60
CA VAL A 120 2.48 -10.15 -7.56
C VAL A 120 3.52 -11.11 -8.13
N CYS A 121 3.93 -12.07 -7.31
CA CYS A 121 4.76 -13.19 -7.72
C CYS A 121 3.89 -14.43 -7.90
N THR A 122 4.03 -15.13 -9.02
CA THR A 122 3.28 -16.35 -9.32
C THR A 122 4.07 -17.61 -8.96
N ALA A 123 3.38 -18.74 -8.86
CA ALA A 123 4.03 -20.05 -8.64
C ALA A 123 4.98 -20.46 -9.77
N GLU A 124 4.73 -19.95 -10.99
CA GLU A 124 5.60 -20.14 -12.16
C GLU A 124 6.83 -19.22 -12.16
N GLY A 125 7.00 -18.44 -11.11
CA GLY A 125 8.16 -17.54 -10.94
C GLY A 125 8.07 -16.23 -11.69
N ARG A 126 6.88 -15.78 -12.10
CA ARG A 126 6.68 -14.47 -12.75
C ARG A 126 6.37 -13.40 -11.72
N VAL A 127 6.94 -12.21 -11.93
CA VAL A 127 6.68 -11.03 -11.09
C VAL A 127 6.22 -9.89 -11.96
N LYS A 128 5.05 -9.37 -11.64
CA LYS A 128 4.43 -8.25 -12.34
C LYS A 128 3.94 -7.20 -11.35
N LEU A 129 3.89 -5.93 -11.80
CA LEU A 129 3.38 -4.81 -11.05
C LEU A 129 2.02 -4.38 -11.56
N TYR A 130 1.10 -4.14 -10.63
CA TYR A 130 -0.27 -3.77 -10.91
C TYR A 130 -0.68 -2.49 -10.21
N ARG A 131 -1.60 -1.75 -10.83
CA ARG A 131 -2.25 -0.57 -10.27
C ARG A 131 -3.77 -0.68 -10.34
N PRO A 132 -4.51 0.11 -9.53
CA PRO A 132 -5.96 0.17 -9.66
C PRO A 132 -6.37 0.72 -11.04
N PRO A 133 -7.53 0.30 -11.56
CA PRO A 133 -8.11 0.89 -12.77
C PRO A 133 -8.51 2.35 -12.55
N TYR A 134 -8.58 3.12 -13.65
CA TYR A 134 -9.08 4.50 -13.57
C TYR A 134 -10.60 4.58 -13.43
N SER A 135 -11.32 3.56 -13.86
CA SER A 135 -12.77 3.51 -13.77
C SER A 135 -13.22 2.74 -12.54
N ASP A 136 -14.10 3.33 -11.74
CA ASP A 136 -14.70 2.67 -10.57
C ASP A 136 -15.59 1.48 -10.95
N PHE A 137 -15.94 1.34 -12.25
CA PHE A 137 -16.74 0.24 -12.79
C PHE A 137 -15.90 -0.95 -13.28
N CYS A 138 -14.59 -0.82 -13.33
CA CYS A 138 -13.68 -1.88 -13.71
C CYS A 138 -13.13 -2.56 -12.47
N ALA A 139 -13.39 -3.88 -12.37
CA ALA A 139 -12.83 -4.69 -11.27
C ALA A 139 -11.39 -5.11 -11.55
N GLU A 140 -10.98 -5.21 -12.82
CA GLU A 140 -9.67 -5.72 -13.21
C GLU A 140 -8.58 -4.67 -13.03
N TRP A 141 -7.55 -5.05 -12.28
CA TRP A 141 -6.35 -4.25 -12.07
C TRP A 141 -5.45 -4.29 -13.29
N ILE A 142 -4.79 -3.19 -13.56
CA ILE A 142 -4.00 -2.99 -14.78
C ILE A 142 -2.55 -3.37 -14.51
N GLU A 143 -2.02 -4.29 -15.31
CA GLU A 143 -0.58 -4.58 -15.38
C GLU A 143 0.15 -3.37 -15.97
N ILE A 144 1.22 -2.94 -15.30
CA ILE A 144 2.03 -1.79 -15.75
C ILE A 144 3.46 -2.17 -16.10
N VAL A 145 4.02 -3.19 -15.43
CA VAL A 145 5.40 -3.65 -15.64
C VAL A 145 5.49 -5.16 -15.44
N ASP A 146 6.11 -5.85 -16.40
CA ASP A 146 6.57 -7.24 -16.24
C ASP A 146 8.06 -7.23 -15.84
N VAL A 147 8.32 -7.32 -14.52
CA VAL A 147 9.68 -7.28 -13.98
C VAL A 147 10.48 -8.54 -14.36
N SER A 148 9.79 -9.69 -14.45
CA SER A 148 10.45 -10.94 -14.86
C SER A 148 10.94 -10.90 -16.31
N LYS A 149 10.18 -10.26 -17.20
CA LYS A 149 10.62 -10.03 -18.59
C LYS A 149 11.84 -9.11 -18.62
N MET A 150 11.83 -8.05 -17.83
CA MET A 150 12.99 -7.15 -17.71
C MET A 150 14.22 -7.89 -17.17
N LEU A 151 14.04 -8.76 -16.17
CA LEU A 151 15.11 -9.60 -15.62
C LEU A 151 15.70 -10.51 -16.69
N TYR A 152 14.83 -11.19 -17.44
CA TYR A 152 15.26 -12.06 -18.56
C TYR A 152 16.04 -11.29 -19.62
N GLU A 153 15.58 -10.11 -20.03
CA GLU A 153 16.26 -9.26 -21.02
C GLU A 153 17.64 -8.79 -20.51
N ASN A 154 17.72 -8.34 -19.24
CA ASN A 154 18.99 -7.95 -18.62
C ASN A 154 19.97 -9.13 -18.53
N LEU A 155 19.54 -10.28 -18.03
CA LEU A 155 20.40 -11.46 -17.91
C LEU A 155 20.84 -11.99 -19.28
N SER A 156 19.94 -12.00 -20.25
CA SER A 156 20.26 -12.42 -21.62
C SER A 156 21.30 -11.52 -22.28
N SER A 157 21.24 -10.21 -22.03
CA SER A 157 22.23 -9.25 -22.55
C SER A 157 23.61 -9.46 -21.94
N MET A 158 23.69 -10.04 -20.74
CA MET A 158 24.92 -10.31 -20.00
C MET A 158 25.33 -11.79 -20.02
N ASN A 159 24.79 -12.60 -20.95
CA ASN A 159 25.00 -14.05 -21.01
C ASN A 159 24.85 -14.76 -19.66
N PHE A 160 23.83 -14.37 -18.87
CA PHE A 160 23.54 -14.89 -17.52
C PHE A 160 24.71 -14.83 -16.54
N GLY A 161 25.66 -13.92 -16.76
CA GLY A 161 26.83 -13.75 -15.88
C GLY A 161 27.94 -14.79 -16.09
N GLU A 162 27.89 -15.58 -17.15
CA GLU A 162 28.97 -16.50 -17.52
C GLU A 162 30.17 -15.66 -17.98
N SER A 163 31.16 -15.47 -17.07
CA SER A 163 32.44 -14.88 -17.41
C SER A 163 33.18 -15.84 -18.31
N ASN A 164 33.59 -15.37 -19.48
CA ASN A 164 34.61 -16.04 -20.28
C ASN A 164 35.83 -16.30 -19.38
N SER A 165 35.96 -17.50 -18.86
CA SER A 165 37.23 -17.93 -18.27
C SER A 165 38.27 -17.87 -19.38
N PRO A 166 39.35 -17.08 -19.23
CA PRO A 166 40.39 -17.07 -20.25
C PRO A 166 40.98 -18.48 -20.33
N SER A 167 40.93 -19.06 -21.55
CA SER A 167 41.60 -20.28 -21.88
C SER A 167 43.05 -20.19 -21.44
N THR A 168 43.40 -20.98 -20.43
CA THR A 168 44.81 -21.17 -20.00
C THR A 168 45.60 -21.76 -21.13
N SER A 169 46.24 -20.88 -21.89
CA SER A 169 47.40 -21.28 -22.71
C SER A 169 48.54 -21.60 -21.73
N SER A 170 48.96 -22.87 -21.79
CA SER A 170 50.12 -23.36 -21.10
C SER A 170 51.39 -22.58 -21.45
N SER A 171 52.05 -22.00 -20.46
CA SER A 171 53.48 -21.73 -20.51
C SER A 171 54.10 -22.17 -19.18
N LYS A 172 55.01 -23.14 -19.35
CA LYS A 172 55.96 -23.58 -18.33
C LYS A 172 56.88 -22.41 -17.96
N ASP A 173 57.24 -22.32 -16.73
CA ASP A 173 58.58 -22.39 -16.14
C ASP A 173 58.77 -21.60 -14.85
N GLN A 174 59.34 -22.32 -13.91
CA GLN A 174 60.45 -22.04 -12.96
C GLN A 174 60.17 -21.33 -11.64
N HIS A 175 60.34 -22.19 -10.61
CA HIS A 175 61.10 -22.04 -9.34
C HIS A 175 61.11 -20.70 -8.57
N HIS A 176 60.68 -20.72 -7.33
CA HIS A 176 61.53 -20.71 -6.12
C HIS A 176 60.70 -20.81 -4.83
N HIS A 177 61.16 -21.63 -3.98
CA HIS A 177 61.23 -21.82 -2.50
C HIS A 177 60.48 -20.85 -1.57
N GLU A 178 59.92 -21.52 -0.60
CA GLU A 178 59.92 -21.51 0.88
C GLU A 178 58.72 -20.76 1.47
N GLU A 179 58.09 -21.17 2.54
CA GLU A 179 58.15 -22.16 3.62
C GLU A 179 56.78 -22.32 4.28
N ASP A 180 56.50 -23.47 4.73
CA ASP A 180 55.70 -23.96 5.88
C ASP A 180 54.66 -23.05 6.57
N GLU A 181 53.39 -23.57 6.63
CA GLU A 181 52.82 -23.98 7.91
C GLU A 181 51.59 -24.88 7.72
N ARG A 182 51.60 -25.95 8.48
CA ARG A 182 50.66 -27.06 8.55
C ARG A 182 49.28 -26.66 9.03
N ILE A 183 48.20 -27.15 8.36
CA ILE A 183 47.01 -27.58 9.06
C ILE A 183 46.40 -28.80 8.36
N SER A 184 46.15 -29.79 9.18
CA SER A 184 45.76 -31.14 8.98
C SER A 184 44.54 -31.45 8.13
N SER A 185 44.71 -32.45 7.29
CA SER A 185 43.69 -33.21 6.56
C SER A 185 42.67 -33.91 7.48
N LEU A 186 41.38 -33.69 7.19
CA LEU A 186 40.31 -34.55 7.69
C LEU A 186 39.81 -35.47 6.58
N LYS A 187 39.97 -36.74 6.83
CA LYS A 187 39.71 -37.89 5.98
C LYS A 187 38.22 -38.04 5.65
N THR A 188 37.90 -38.23 4.39
CA THR A 188 36.60 -38.71 3.91
C THR A 188 36.32 -40.15 4.39
N ARG A 189 35.23 -40.31 5.11
CA ARG A 189 34.72 -41.61 5.60
C ARG A 189 33.85 -42.27 4.52
N LYS A 190 34.31 -43.36 3.93
CA LYS A 190 33.57 -44.29 3.08
C LYS A 190 32.35 -44.87 3.82
N ARG A 191 31.17 -44.72 3.22
CA ARG A 191 29.92 -45.33 3.70
C ARG A 191 29.86 -46.81 3.29
N ARG A 192 29.73 -47.69 4.28
CA ARG A 192 29.52 -49.14 4.10
C ARG A 192 28.09 -49.43 3.62
N LYS A 193 27.98 -50.27 2.58
CA LYS A 193 26.72 -50.90 2.15
C LYS A 193 26.33 -51.96 3.18
N THR A 194 25.12 -51.93 3.70
CA THR A 194 24.46 -53.05 4.37
C THR A 194 23.36 -53.58 3.49
N SER A 195 23.35 -54.90 3.35
CA SER A 195 22.43 -55.70 2.53
C SER A 195 21.01 -55.69 3.04
N ALA A 196 20.07 -55.66 2.11
CA ALA A 196 18.65 -55.82 2.35
C ALA A 196 18.28 -57.30 2.46
N ASN A 197 17.50 -57.62 3.47
CA ASN A 197 16.77 -58.89 3.56
C ASN A 197 15.40 -58.78 2.92
N ASN A 198 15.14 -59.75 2.03
CA ASN A 198 13.87 -60.05 1.40
C ASN A 198 12.81 -60.44 2.42
N ILE A 199 11.62 -59.82 2.32
CA ILE A 199 10.39 -60.41 2.84
C ILE A 199 9.35 -60.37 1.69
N ASN A 200 9.03 -61.63 1.25
CA ASN A 200 7.95 -61.95 0.35
C ASN A 200 6.59 -61.67 1.03
N LEU A 201 5.68 -61.00 0.38
CA LEU A 201 4.26 -61.11 0.66
C LEU A 201 3.48 -61.21 -0.66
N GLN A 202 2.65 -62.24 -0.68
CA GLN A 202 1.91 -62.78 -1.79
C GLN A 202 0.84 -61.82 -2.36
N GLU A 203 0.75 -61.89 -3.70
CA GLU A 203 -0.39 -61.46 -4.49
C GLU A 203 -1.65 -62.22 -4.16
N LYS A 204 -2.77 -61.55 -4.08
CA LYS A 204 -4.09 -62.10 -4.30
C LYS A 204 -4.81 -61.35 -5.39
N ASN A 205 -4.92 -61.99 -6.53
CA ASN A 205 -5.78 -61.61 -7.66
C ASN A 205 -7.26 -61.64 -7.26
N TYR A 206 -8.00 -60.59 -7.61
CA TYR A 206 -9.43 -60.68 -7.87
C TYR A 206 -9.74 -60.05 -9.22
N THR A 207 -10.10 -60.90 -10.16
CA THR A 207 -10.73 -60.57 -11.42
C THR A 207 -12.25 -60.52 -11.19
N ASP A 208 -12.88 -59.45 -11.59
CA ASP A 208 -14.26 -59.59 -12.06
C ASP A 208 -14.54 -58.64 -13.23
N ARG A 209 -15.09 -59.25 -14.28
CA ARG A 209 -15.59 -58.71 -15.53
C ARG A 209 -16.97 -58.12 -15.30
N ALA A 210 -17.26 -56.96 -15.86
CA ALA A 210 -18.57 -56.67 -16.36
C ALA A 210 -18.48 -55.73 -17.59
N SER A 211 -18.87 -56.30 -18.68
CA SER A 211 -19.11 -55.63 -19.97
C SER A 211 -20.49 -54.93 -19.95
N CYS A 212 -20.55 -53.68 -20.46
CA CYS A 212 -21.79 -53.23 -21.13
C CYS A 212 -21.54 -52.08 -22.10
N SER A 213 -21.83 -52.40 -23.33
CA SER A 213 -22.45 -51.74 -24.48
C SER A 213 -22.29 -50.25 -24.69
N LYS A 214 -21.85 -49.96 -25.89
CA LYS A 214 -21.91 -48.72 -26.66
C LYS A 214 -23.34 -48.23 -26.89
N GLN A 215 -23.59 -46.97 -26.78
CA GLN A 215 -24.58 -46.26 -27.58
C GLN A 215 -24.05 -44.91 -28.03
N ASP A 216 -24.02 -44.71 -29.34
CA ASP A 216 -23.75 -43.48 -30.05
C ASP A 216 -24.87 -42.46 -29.83
N SER A 217 -24.53 -41.23 -29.60
CA SER A 217 -25.40 -40.11 -29.94
C SER A 217 -24.57 -38.94 -30.41
N GLN A 218 -24.66 -38.66 -31.69
CA GLN A 218 -24.20 -37.46 -32.38
C GLN A 218 -24.97 -36.25 -31.85
N ALA A 219 -24.23 -35.18 -31.51
CA ALA A 219 -24.78 -33.85 -31.35
C ALA A 219 -23.91 -32.88 -32.13
N GLU A 220 -24.56 -32.24 -33.08
CA GLU A 220 -24.00 -31.25 -34.01
C GLU A 220 -23.45 -30.00 -33.27
N HIS A 221 -22.24 -29.62 -33.60
CA HIS A 221 -21.64 -28.34 -33.22
C HIS A 221 -21.98 -27.30 -34.29
N ASN A 222 -22.82 -26.33 -33.91
CA ASN A 222 -22.94 -25.06 -34.63
C ASN A 222 -21.84 -24.12 -34.15
N VAL A 223 -20.85 -23.88 -34.98
CA VAL A 223 -19.82 -22.85 -34.83
C VAL A 223 -20.38 -21.55 -35.40
N LEU A 224 -20.56 -20.55 -34.56
CA LEU A 224 -20.78 -19.16 -34.96
C LEU A 224 -19.44 -18.48 -35.17
N GLU A 225 -19.08 -18.27 -36.43
CA GLU A 225 -17.97 -17.38 -36.82
C GLU A 225 -18.37 -15.91 -36.57
N ILE A 226 -17.59 -15.19 -35.77
CA ILE A 226 -17.67 -13.75 -35.64
C ILE A 226 -16.63 -13.13 -36.56
N GLU A 227 -17.07 -12.52 -37.65
CA GLU A 227 -16.23 -11.72 -38.52
C GLU A 227 -15.77 -10.44 -37.83
N VAL A 228 -14.45 -10.27 -37.71
CA VAL A 228 -13.83 -9.04 -37.24
C VAL A 228 -13.60 -8.10 -38.42
N TYR A 229 -14.33 -7.01 -38.46
CA TYR A 229 -14.09 -5.89 -39.38
C TYR A 229 -12.74 -5.24 -39.14
N LYS A 230 -11.83 -5.38 -40.13
CA LYS A 230 -10.62 -4.57 -40.22
C LYS A 230 -10.95 -3.25 -40.93
N GLN A 231 -10.93 -2.14 -40.24
CA GLN A 231 -10.83 -0.82 -40.86
C GLN A 231 -9.35 -0.48 -41.08
N ALA A 232 -9.00 -0.29 -42.34
CA ALA A 232 -7.72 0.24 -42.76
C ALA A 232 -7.72 1.78 -42.58
N SER A 233 -6.71 2.31 -41.91
CA SER A 233 -6.34 3.71 -42.01
C SER A 233 -4.88 3.82 -42.46
N ASN A 234 -4.73 4.51 -43.56
CA ASN A 234 -3.46 4.86 -44.20
C ASN A 234 -2.64 5.86 -43.36
N GLY A 235 -1.33 5.67 -43.38
CA GLY A 235 -0.48 6.83 -43.47
C GLY A 235 0.75 6.86 -42.61
N GLN A 236 1.82 6.71 -43.25
CA GLN A 236 3.18 7.25 -43.08
C GLN A 236 4.19 6.48 -42.22
N ASP A 237 5.12 5.95 -42.96
CA ASP A 237 6.36 5.29 -42.58
C ASP A 237 7.25 6.18 -41.70
N CYS A 238 7.65 5.67 -40.55
CA CYS A 238 8.93 5.96 -39.93
C CYS A 238 9.58 4.64 -39.58
N HIS A 239 10.54 4.22 -40.39
CA HIS A 239 11.39 3.07 -40.18
C HIS A 239 12.20 3.18 -38.87
N TYR A 240 11.72 2.52 -37.80
CA TYR A 240 12.57 1.94 -36.78
C TYR A 240 12.28 0.45 -36.73
N LEU A 241 13.10 -0.32 -37.43
CA LEU A 241 13.16 -1.77 -37.29
C LEU A 241 13.55 -2.10 -35.84
N PRO A 242 12.72 -2.83 -35.09
CA PRO A 242 13.16 -3.43 -33.83
C PRO A 242 14.22 -4.48 -34.21
N LYS A 243 15.43 -4.36 -33.63
CA LYS A 243 16.47 -5.38 -33.70
C LYS A 243 15.84 -6.71 -33.29
N ALA A 244 15.73 -7.65 -34.20
CA ALA A 244 15.30 -9.00 -33.96
C ALA A 244 16.06 -9.55 -32.74
N SER A 245 15.34 -9.96 -31.71
CA SER A 245 15.88 -10.68 -30.55
C SER A 245 16.69 -11.87 -31.12
N LYS A 246 17.98 -11.93 -30.81
CA LYS A 246 18.83 -13.09 -31.13
C LYS A 246 18.15 -14.28 -30.46
N LYS A 247 17.53 -15.18 -31.23
CA LYS A 247 17.08 -16.48 -30.77
C LYS A 247 18.29 -17.18 -30.18
N PHE A 248 18.29 -17.47 -28.89
CA PHE A 248 19.29 -18.29 -28.24
C PHE A 248 19.26 -19.69 -28.84
N SER A 249 20.07 -19.90 -29.86
CA SER A 249 20.29 -21.22 -30.48
C SER A 249 21.46 -21.96 -29.82
N GLU A 250 21.97 -21.48 -28.69
CA GLU A 250 23.13 -21.99 -28.01
C GLU A 250 22.78 -23.30 -27.30
N GLU A 251 23.53 -24.34 -27.60
CA GLU A 251 23.48 -25.62 -26.88
C GLU A 251 24.24 -25.49 -25.57
N ILE A 252 23.54 -25.71 -24.47
CA ILE A 252 24.08 -25.58 -23.10
C ILE A 252 24.03 -26.91 -22.35
N SER A 253 24.78 -27.00 -21.24
CA SER A 253 24.71 -28.17 -20.36
C SER A 253 23.42 -28.18 -19.55
N PRO A 254 22.93 -29.32 -19.06
CA PRO A 254 21.79 -29.44 -18.18
C PRO A 254 21.93 -28.60 -16.90
N GLU A 255 23.13 -28.57 -16.32
CA GLU A 255 23.39 -27.78 -15.10
C GLU A 255 23.25 -26.27 -15.39
N THR A 256 23.73 -25.79 -16.53
CA THR A 256 23.58 -24.39 -16.97
C THR A 256 22.10 -24.06 -17.17
N TYR A 257 21.36 -24.97 -17.82
CA TYR A 257 19.92 -24.78 -18.03
C TYR A 257 19.18 -24.64 -16.69
N VAL A 258 19.41 -25.58 -15.75
CA VAL A 258 18.77 -25.55 -14.42
C VAL A 258 19.18 -24.30 -13.64
N SER A 259 20.42 -23.88 -13.74
CA SER A 259 20.92 -22.66 -13.09
C SER A 259 20.23 -21.40 -13.63
N ARG A 260 20.12 -21.26 -14.96
CA ARG A 260 19.42 -20.14 -15.62
C ARG A 260 17.93 -20.15 -15.28
N GLU A 261 17.29 -21.31 -15.30
CA GLU A 261 15.87 -21.45 -14.92
C GLU A 261 15.65 -21.10 -13.45
N ALA A 262 16.51 -21.57 -12.54
CA ALA A 262 16.43 -21.27 -11.13
C ALA A 262 16.60 -19.76 -10.83
N LEU A 263 17.46 -19.07 -11.59
CA LEU A 263 17.67 -17.63 -11.46
C LEU A 263 16.43 -16.82 -11.87
N LEU A 264 15.73 -17.25 -12.93
CA LEU A 264 14.51 -16.62 -13.44
C LEU A 264 13.26 -17.03 -12.66
N SER A 265 13.31 -18.12 -11.88
CA SER A 265 12.17 -18.59 -11.07
C SER A 265 12.07 -17.81 -9.76
N SER A 266 11.30 -16.74 -9.74
CA SER A 266 11.02 -15.92 -8.56
C SER A 266 10.09 -16.65 -7.58
N LEU A 267 10.29 -16.46 -6.28
CA LEU A 267 9.52 -17.12 -5.22
C LEU A 267 8.90 -16.17 -4.22
N SER A 268 9.53 -15.02 -3.99
CA SER A 268 9.10 -14.05 -3.00
C SER A 268 9.37 -12.63 -3.47
N VAL A 269 8.54 -11.69 -3.03
CA VAL A 269 8.66 -10.27 -3.33
C VAL A 269 8.50 -9.44 -2.06
N ALA A 270 9.24 -8.34 -1.96
CA ALA A 270 9.12 -7.40 -0.86
C ALA A 270 9.43 -5.98 -1.32
N TRP A 271 8.54 -5.03 -0.99
CA TRP A 271 8.74 -3.61 -1.22
C TRP A 271 9.37 -2.93 0.00
N SER A 272 10.30 -2.00 -0.27
CA SER A 272 10.75 -1.04 0.74
C SER A 272 9.78 0.12 0.86
N SER A 273 9.90 0.89 1.96
CA SER A 273 9.24 2.19 2.04
C SER A 273 9.79 3.17 1.01
N LEU A 274 8.97 4.20 0.69
CA LEU A 274 9.32 5.25 -0.27
C LEU A 274 10.47 6.11 0.25
N LEU A 275 11.57 6.10 -0.48
CA LEU A 275 12.78 6.86 -0.20
C LEU A 275 12.73 8.24 -0.89
N ARG A 276 13.21 9.26 -0.19
CA ARG A 276 13.31 10.64 -0.68
C ARG A 276 14.72 11.13 -0.50
N PHE A 277 15.37 11.49 -1.60
CA PHE A 277 16.74 11.99 -1.59
C PHE A 277 16.79 13.40 -2.19
N SER A 278 17.45 14.32 -1.47
CA SER A 278 17.86 15.61 -1.99
C SER A 278 19.18 15.42 -2.74
N SER A 279 19.23 15.74 -4.02
CA SER A 279 20.47 15.81 -4.79
C SER A 279 21.25 17.05 -4.33
N GLY A 280 22.49 16.84 -3.82
CA GLY A 280 23.29 17.90 -3.20
C GLY A 280 23.43 19.17 -4.06
N SER A 281 23.74 20.30 -3.49
CA SER A 281 24.11 21.64 -3.99
C SER A 281 23.19 22.37 -4.97
N SER A 282 22.43 21.73 -5.82
CA SER A 282 21.33 22.35 -6.58
C SER A 282 20.00 21.75 -6.12
N CYS A 283 19.12 22.59 -5.62
CA CYS A 283 17.78 22.23 -5.06
C CYS A 283 16.83 21.60 -6.11
N GLU A 284 17.37 21.08 -7.20
CA GLU A 284 16.60 20.87 -8.42
C GLU A 284 15.99 19.50 -8.65
N ASN A 285 16.45 18.43 -8.02
CA ASN A 285 15.86 17.10 -8.26
C ASN A 285 15.74 16.27 -6.99
N MET A 286 14.55 16.24 -6.41
CA MET A 286 14.17 15.28 -5.36
C MET A 286 13.92 13.92 -6.00
N LEU A 287 14.88 13.01 -5.91
CA LEU A 287 14.68 11.64 -6.33
C LEU A 287 13.77 10.92 -5.33
N ARG A 288 12.66 10.38 -5.83
CA ARG A 288 11.71 9.58 -5.06
C ARG A 288 11.58 8.21 -5.69
N PHE A 289 11.91 7.17 -4.94
CA PHE A 289 11.81 5.79 -5.41
C PHE A 289 11.62 4.81 -4.25
N SER A 290 11.13 3.63 -4.56
CA SER A 290 11.12 2.48 -3.64
C SER A 290 11.97 1.35 -4.23
N LEU A 291 12.47 0.48 -3.35
CA LEU A 291 13.20 -0.72 -3.76
C LEU A 291 12.27 -1.92 -3.71
N LEU A 292 12.28 -2.71 -4.77
CA LEU A 292 11.61 -3.99 -4.85
C LEU A 292 12.67 -5.11 -4.84
N ALA A 293 12.63 -5.96 -3.82
CA ALA A 293 13.45 -7.17 -3.76
C ALA A 293 12.66 -8.36 -4.28
N ILE A 294 13.31 -9.20 -5.09
CA ILE A 294 12.74 -10.42 -5.67
C ILE A 294 13.68 -11.58 -5.40
N GLY A 295 13.24 -12.53 -4.60
CA GLY A 295 13.99 -13.74 -4.25
C GLY A 295 13.70 -14.88 -5.21
N SER A 296 14.72 -15.63 -5.62
CA SER A 296 14.63 -16.69 -6.62
C SER A 296 14.95 -18.09 -6.07
N LYS A 297 14.72 -19.11 -6.87
CA LYS A 297 15.10 -20.51 -6.58
C LYS A 297 16.61 -20.72 -6.55
N SER A 298 17.39 -19.86 -7.23
CA SER A 298 18.87 -19.93 -7.21
C SER A 298 19.49 -19.49 -5.88
N GLY A 299 18.68 -18.95 -4.95
CA GLY A 299 19.17 -18.29 -3.74
C GLY A 299 19.60 -16.85 -3.94
N SER A 300 19.48 -16.33 -5.17
CA SER A 300 19.78 -14.93 -5.49
C SER A 300 18.59 -14.03 -5.18
N VAL A 301 18.88 -12.78 -4.87
CA VAL A 301 17.89 -11.69 -4.72
C VAL A 301 18.23 -10.60 -5.72
N SER A 302 17.31 -10.28 -6.62
CA SER A 302 17.42 -9.10 -7.48
C SER A 302 16.74 -7.91 -6.81
N ILE A 303 17.40 -6.75 -6.85
CA ILE A 303 16.94 -5.50 -6.25
C ILE A 303 16.69 -4.50 -7.37
N TRP A 304 15.47 -4.00 -7.41
CA TRP A 304 14.97 -3.09 -8.42
C TRP A 304 14.63 -1.74 -7.82
N LYS A 305 15.06 -0.67 -8.45
CA LYS A 305 14.66 0.69 -8.12
C LYS A 305 13.47 1.08 -8.97
N VAL A 306 12.35 1.38 -8.34
CA VAL A 306 11.12 1.81 -9.00
C VAL A 306 10.86 3.26 -8.62
N HIS A 307 10.86 4.14 -9.61
CA HIS A 307 10.70 5.57 -9.40
C HIS A 307 9.24 5.96 -9.22
N ALA A 308 8.99 6.84 -8.26
CA ALA A 308 7.66 7.43 -8.09
C ALA A 308 7.38 8.43 -9.22
N PRO A 309 6.12 8.59 -9.64
CA PRO A 309 5.73 9.57 -10.64
C PRO A 309 6.12 11.00 -10.23
N GLU A 310 6.60 11.80 -11.18
CA GLU A 310 6.88 13.22 -10.95
C GLU A 310 5.61 14.03 -10.69
N CYS A 311 4.54 13.69 -11.39
CA CYS A 311 3.22 14.33 -11.27
C CYS A 311 2.13 13.25 -11.15
N TYR A 312 1.07 13.58 -10.43
CA TYR A 312 -0.09 12.71 -10.26
C TYR A 312 -1.24 13.17 -11.15
N HIS A 313 -1.85 12.22 -11.85
CA HIS A 313 -2.92 12.47 -12.82
C HIS A 313 -4.12 11.57 -12.59
N ILE A 314 -5.31 12.08 -12.95
CA ILE A 314 -6.56 11.32 -12.84
C ILE A 314 -6.75 10.37 -14.04
N GLU A 315 -6.25 10.72 -15.23
CA GLU A 315 -6.65 10.08 -16.49
C GLU A 315 -5.52 9.56 -17.38
N ARG A 316 -4.27 9.94 -17.16
CA ARG A 316 -3.19 9.49 -18.05
C ARG A 316 -2.80 8.05 -17.78
N SER A 317 -2.99 7.19 -18.80
CA SER A 317 -2.70 5.76 -18.78
C SER A 317 -1.25 5.40 -19.14
N ASP A 318 -0.52 6.28 -19.82
CA ASP A 318 0.67 5.90 -20.62
C ASP A 318 1.99 6.01 -19.85
N LEU A 319 1.95 6.38 -18.57
CA LEU A 319 3.15 6.51 -17.76
C LEU A 319 3.42 5.20 -17.00
N SER A 320 4.14 4.28 -17.61
CA SER A 320 4.80 3.20 -16.87
C SER A 320 5.86 3.79 -15.94
N PRO A 321 5.96 3.31 -14.69
CA PRO A 321 7.02 3.75 -13.80
C PRO A 321 8.37 3.39 -14.40
N PHE A 322 9.35 4.26 -14.21
CA PHE A 322 10.73 3.93 -14.58
C PHE A 322 11.28 2.90 -13.57
N VAL A 323 11.71 1.75 -14.08
CA VAL A 323 12.18 0.61 -13.29
C VAL A 323 13.57 0.23 -13.76
N GLU A 324 14.54 0.16 -12.85
CA GLU A 324 15.91 -0.23 -13.15
C GLU A 324 16.42 -1.33 -12.23
N LEU A 325 17.17 -2.29 -12.76
CA LEU A 325 17.85 -3.31 -11.98
C LEU A 325 19.09 -2.68 -11.31
N THR A 326 19.09 -2.67 -9.97
CA THR A 326 20.17 -2.04 -9.20
C THR A 326 21.24 -3.04 -8.79
N ALA A 327 20.85 -4.24 -8.36
CA ALA A 327 21.79 -5.26 -7.91
C ALA A 327 21.20 -6.66 -7.99
N ILE A 328 22.09 -7.66 -8.12
CA ILE A 328 21.80 -9.07 -7.89
C ILE A 328 22.74 -9.57 -6.80
N ILE A 329 22.17 -10.03 -5.67
CA ILE A 329 22.89 -10.52 -4.51
C ILE A 329 22.74 -12.03 -4.44
N GLN A 330 23.84 -12.80 -4.35
CA GLN A 330 23.76 -14.22 -3.99
C GLN A 330 23.53 -14.32 -2.48
N ALA A 331 22.26 -14.31 -2.09
CA ALA A 331 21.87 -14.26 -0.69
C ALA A 331 22.07 -15.62 0.00
N HIS A 332 21.60 -16.70 -0.61
CA HIS A 332 21.62 -18.05 -0.04
C HIS A 332 22.09 -19.08 -1.06
N SER A 333 22.38 -20.29 -0.60
CA SER A 333 22.68 -21.44 -1.46
C SER A 333 21.43 -22.22 -1.87
N SER A 334 20.27 -21.85 -1.33
CA SER A 334 18.98 -22.48 -1.58
C SER A 334 17.90 -21.42 -1.78
N TRP A 335 16.69 -21.85 -2.03
CA TRP A 335 15.54 -21.00 -2.38
C TRP A 335 15.28 -19.89 -1.37
N VAL A 336 15.12 -18.66 -1.83
CA VAL A 336 14.71 -17.53 -1.00
C VAL A 336 13.20 -17.59 -0.81
N SER A 337 12.76 -18.06 0.37
CA SER A 337 11.35 -18.32 0.67
C SER A 337 10.57 -17.05 1.06
N THR A 338 11.23 -16.12 1.75
CA THR A 338 10.59 -14.93 2.29
C THR A 338 11.59 -13.79 2.50
N MET A 339 11.10 -12.56 2.44
CA MET A 339 11.92 -11.35 2.61
C MET A 339 11.11 -10.26 3.30
N SER A 340 11.81 -9.33 3.96
CA SER A 340 11.19 -8.15 4.57
C SER A 340 12.17 -6.98 4.60
N TRP A 341 11.65 -5.75 4.41
CA TRP A 341 12.42 -4.51 4.43
C TRP A 341 12.17 -3.70 5.69
N GLY A 342 13.17 -2.88 6.06
CA GLY A 342 13.04 -1.84 7.06
C GLY A 342 13.99 -0.68 6.84
N ILE A 343 13.65 0.42 7.48
CA ILE A 343 14.43 1.66 7.44
C ILE A 343 14.79 2.01 8.88
N SER A 344 16.07 2.24 9.13
CA SER A 344 16.58 2.75 10.40
C SER A 344 17.21 4.12 10.21
N GLY A 345 17.01 5.00 11.17
CA GLY A 345 17.54 6.35 11.20
C GLY A 345 16.44 7.40 11.12
N CYS A 346 16.41 8.31 12.10
CA CYS A 346 15.42 9.41 12.17
C CYS A 346 15.79 10.56 11.23
N ASP A 347 17.09 10.73 10.94
CA ASP A 347 17.60 11.84 10.15
C ASP A 347 17.96 11.39 8.74
N SER A 348 17.65 12.24 7.78
CA SER A 348 17.97 11.99 6.36
C SER A 348 19.48 11.79 6.08
N SER A 349 20.36 12.15 7.01
CA SER A 349 21.81 11.92 6.93
C SER A 349 22.25 10.51 7.35
N ASN A 350 21.51 9.85 8.25
CA ASN A 350 21.86 8.52 8.79
C ASN A 350 20.92 7.39 8.37
N LEU A 351 20.20 7.57 7.27
CA LEU A 351 19.26 6.58 6.77
C LEU A 351 19.98 5.30 6.36
N LYS A 352 19.59 4.19 6.96
CA LYS A 352 20.07 2.83 6.65
C LYS A 352 18.91 1.97 6.19
N MET A 353 19.09 1.31 5.05
CA MET A 353 18.14 0.32 4.53
C MET A 353 18.56 -1.06 5.03
N VAL A 354 17.62 -1.80 5.56
CA VAL A 354 17.82 -3.16 6.04
C VAL A 354 16.92 -4.10 5.24
N LEU A 355 17.51 -5.13 4.63
CA LEU A 355 16.80 -6.23 3.99
C LEU A 355 17.06 -7.51 4.76
N VAL A 356 16.01 -8.20 5.16
CA VAL A 356 16.10 -9.53 5.78
C VAL A 356 15.63 -10.57 4.77
N THR A 357 16.42 -11.61 4.59
CA THR A 357 16.13 -12.72 3.65
C THR A 357 16.14 -14.05 4.39
N GLY A 358 15.11 -14.87 4.16
CA GLY A 358 14.99 -16.22 4.72
C GLY A 358 14.99 -17.26 3.61
N SER A 359 15.56 -18.42 3.89
CA SER A 359 15.78 -19.48 2.93
C SER A 359 15.21 -20.83 3.37
N CYS A 360 14.98 -21.68 2.39
CA CYS A 360 14.59 -23.08 2.62
C CYS A 360 15.66 -23.92 3.31
N ASP A 361 16.92 -23.46 3.34
CA ASP A 361 18.01 -24.10 4.11
C ASP A 361 17.96 -23.77 5.61
N GLY A 362 16.98 -22.97 6.05
CA GLY A 362 16.81 -22.55 7.44
C GLY A 362 17.65 -21.35 7.84
N SER A 363 18.48 -20.82 6.95
CA SER A 363 19.28 -19.62 7.23
C SER A 363 18.50 -18.34 7.03
N VAL A 364 18.79 -17.33 7.86
CA VAL A 364 18.30 -15.98 7.70
C VAL A 364 19.50 -15.04 7.63
N LYS A 365 19.50 -14.14 6.65
CA LYS A 365 20.57 -13.16 6.46
C LYS A 365 20.01 -11.75 6.53
N ILE A 366 20.76 -10.86 7.18
CA ILE A 366 20.44 -9.45 7.34
C ILE A 366 21.43 -8.64 6.53
N TRP A 367 20.94 -7.89 5.57
CA TRP A 367 21.69 -7.05 4.64
C TRP A 367 21.45 -5.60 4.95
N MET A 368 22.46 -4.76 4.80
CA MET A 368 22.35 -3.34 5.05
C MET A 368 22.96 -2.53 3.90
N SER A 369 22.34 -1.40 3.59
CA SER A 369 22.88 -0.40 2.67
C SER A 369 22.72 1.00 3.27
N ASN A 370 23.67 1.88 2.99
CA ASN A 370 23.61 3.27 3.42
C ASN A 370 23.00 4.13 2.30
N LYS A 371 22.49 5.29 2.68
CA LYS A 371 21.91 6.28 1.77
C LYS A 371 22.82 6.63 0.58
N GLU A 372 24.09 6.88 0.85
CA GLU A 372 25.07 7.31 -0.14
C GLU A 372 25.34 6.26 -1.22
N ASP A 373 25.32 4.98 -0.80
CA ASP A 373 25.55 3.87 -1.72
C ASP A 373 24.36 3.63 -2.64
N LEU A 374 23.14 3.94 -2.18
CA LEU A 374 21.91 3.86 -2.97
C LEU A 374 21.77 4.98 -4.01
N GLN A 375 22.44 6.11 -3.79
CA GLN A 375 22.43 7.24 -4.74
C GLN A 375 23.41 7.05 -5.89
N LYS A 376 24.51 6.29 -5.67
CA LYS A 376 25.50 6.03 -6.70
C LYS A 376 24.95 5.04 -7.73
N SER A 377 25.14 5.35 -9.00
CA SER A 377 24.94 4.37 -10.09
C SER A 377 26.07 3.33 -9.99
N VAL A 378 25.77 2.16 -9.46
CA VAL A 378 26.76 1.09 -9.28
C VAL A 378 26.61 0.09 -10.42
N GLU A 379 27.73 -0.51 -10.88
CA GLU A 379 27.69 -1.69 -11.74
C GLU A 379 26.83 -2.78 -11.10
N VAL A 380 25.91 -3.38 -11.83
CA VAL A 380 24.87 -4.31 -11.34
C VAL A 380 25.44 -5.45 -10.46
N TYR A 381 26.69 -5.79 -10.59
CA TYR A 381 27.37 -6.84 -9.80
C TYR A 381 28.13 -6.32 -8.57
N LYS A 382 28.32 -5.00 -8.43
CA LYS A 382 28.85 -4.40 -7.20
C LYS A 382 27.69 -3.95 -6.35
N SER A 383 27.14 -4.88 -5.56
CA SER A 383 26.03 -4.59 -4.67
C SER A 383 26.36 -3.49 -3.68
N SER A 384 25.51 -2.48 -3.58
CA SER A 384 25.53 -1.50 -2.51
C SER A 384 25.10 -2.09 -1.13
N PHE A 385 24.67 -3.36 -1.12
CA PHE A 385 24.25 -4.08 0.08
C PHE A 385 25.36 -4.98 0.58
N PHE A 386 25.67 -4.85 1.87
CA PHE A 386 26.63 -5.72 2.55
C PHE A 386 25.94 -6.59 3.60
N LEU A 387 26.46 -7.79 3.80
CA LEU A 387 25.95 -8.73 4.80
C LEU A 387 26.31 -8.21 6.20
N LEU A 388 25.29 -7.84 6.98
CA LEU A 388 25.46 -7.45 8.37
C LEU A 388 25.67 -8.68 9.27
N LYS A 389 24.79 -9.67 9.16
CA LYS A 389 24.86 -10.93 9.91
C LYS A 389 24.08 -12.04 9.22
N GLN A 390 24.57 -13.26 9.45
CA GLN A 390 23.83 -14.49 9.18
C GLN A 390 23.35 -15.07 10.51
N VAL A 391 22.04 -15.27 10.61
CA VAL A 391 21.41 -15.98 11.70
C VAL A 391 21.27 -17.44 11.25
N VAL A 392 21.93 -18.34 11.95
CA VAL A 392 21.84 -19.79 11.68
C VAL A 392 21.15 -20.42 12.87
N ALA A 393 19.99 -21.04 12.62
CA ALA A 393 19.32 -21.81 13.65
C ALA A 393 20.11 -23.09 13.96
N LEU A 394 20.06 -23.53 15.21
CA LEU A 394 20.68 -24.81 15.65
C LEU A 394 20.14 -26.01 14.85
N ASN A 395 18.88 -25.96 14.43
CA ASN A 395 18.24 -26.93 13.57
C ASN A 395 17.84 -26.25 12.24
N PRO A 396 18.40 -26.67 11.11
CA PRO A 396 18.08 -26.11 9.80
C PRO A 396 16.69 -26.59 9.35
N VAL A 397 15.66 -25.86 9.77
CA VAL A 397 14.28 -26.05 9.33
C VAL A 397 13.92 -24.88 8.42
N GLN A 398 13.29 -25.17 7.29
CA GLN A 398 12.84 -24.19 6.31
C GLN A 398 12.19 -22.96 6.96
N VAL A 399 12.64 -21.77 6.58
CA VAL A 399 12.00 -20.51 6.95
C VAL A 399 10.75 -20.34 6.08
N SER A 400 9.59 -20.26 6.71
CA SER A 400 8.29 -20.12 6.02
C SER A 400 7.84 -18.67 5.94
N THR A 401 8.10 -17.87 6.98
CA THR A 401 7.68 -16.47 7.05
C THR A 401 8.65 -15.66 7.90
N LEU A 402 8.72 -14.36 7.60
CA LEU A 402 9.51 -13.38 8.34
C LEU A 402 8.64 -12.16 8.62
N SER A 403 8.76 -11.63 9.81
CA SER A 403 8.22 -10.31 10.15
C SER A 403 9.23 -9.56 11.00
N PHE A 404 9.47 -8.28 10.68
CA PHE A 404 10.28 -7.49 11.56
C PHE A 404 9.74 -6.08 11.73
N VAL A 405 10.06 -5.46 12.86
CA VAL A 405 9.68 -4.12 13.21
C VAL A 405 10.88 -3.40 13.83
N ILE A 406 11.01 -2.11 13.55
CA ILE A 406 11.99 -1.24 14.18
C ILE A 406 11.23 -0.41 15.21
N SER A 407 11.50 -0.67 16.49
CA SER A 407 10.90 0.09 17.58
C SER A 407 11.66 1.38 17.78
N ASN A 408 10.98 2.51 17.61
CA ASN A 408 11.55 3.84 17.84
C ASN A 408 11.92 4.07 19.31
N HIS A 409 11.21 3.40 20.23
CA HIS A 409 11.46 3.52 21.67
C HIS A 409 12.77 2.86 22.13
N TYR A 410 13.16 1.74 21.50
CA TYR A 410 14.33 0.97 21.93
C TYR A 410 15.51 1.09 20.96
N ASN A 411 15.40 1.84 19.88
CA ASN A 411 16.39 1.88 18.79
C ASN A 411 16.88 0.46 18.39
N ALA A 412 15.99 -0.50 18.53
CA ALA A 412 16.22 -1.91 18.30
C ALA A 412 15.24 -2.46 17.27
N MET A 413 15.73 -3.41 16.51
CA MET A 413 14.93 -4.17 15.56
C MET A 413 14.53 -5.51 16.21
N HIS A 414 13.24 -5.83 16.17
CA HIS A 414 12.74 -7.14 16.53
C HIS A 414 12.42 -7.95 15.28
N LEU A 415 13.02 -9.12 15.14
CA LEU A 415 12.85 -10.02 14.02
C LEU A 415 12.17 -11.30 14.49
N ALA A 416 11.03 -11.65 13.94
CA ALA A 416 10.36 -12.92 14.13
C ALA A 416 10.58 -13.81 12.89
N ILE A 417 10.99 -15.06 13.12
CA ILE A 417 11.31 -16.06 12.09
C ILE A 417 10.39 -17.25 12.29
N GLY A 418 9.43 -17.44 11.39
CA GLY A 418 8.53 -18.58 11.38
C GLY A 418 9.12 -19.75 10.59
N LYS A 419 8.89 -20.95 11.08
CA LYS A 419 9.49 -22.17 10.53
C LYS A 419 8.45 -23.19 10.07
N GLY A 420 8.89 -24.06 9.17
CA GLY A 420 8.11 -25.18 8.67
C GLY A 420 7.74 -26.21 9.74
N SER A 421 8.41 -26.21 10.89
CA SER A 421 8.11 -27.07 12.04
C SER A 421 6.95 -26.61 12.92
N GLY A 422 6.40 -25.41 12.69
CA GLY A 422 5.41 -24.78 13.59
C GLY A 422 6.03 -23.96 14.71
N SER A 423 7.35 -23.92 14.81
CA SER A 423 8.06 -23.06 15.75
C SER A 423 8.33 -21.69 15.17
N PHE A 424 8.52 -20.70 16.02
CA PHE A 424 9.09 -19.41 15.63
C PHE A 424 10.20 -18.99 16.60
N GLU A 425 11.07 -18.12 16.11
CA GLU A 425 12.15 -17.52 16.89
C GLU A 425 11.99 -16.00 16.86
N VAL A 426 12.32 -15.35 17.98
CA VAL A 426 12.41 -13.90 18.07
C VAL A 426 13.84 -13.47 18.36
N TRP A 427 14.34 -12.54 17.56
CA TRP A 427 15.67 -11.99 17.64
C TRP A 427 15.61 -10.48 17.82
N LYS A 428 16.47 -9.96 18.73
CA LYS A 428 16.68 -8.52 18.91
C LYS A 428 17.99 -8.13 18.26
N CYS A 429 17.94 -7.09 17.45
CA CYS A 429 19.11 -6.53 16.80
C CYS A 429 19.24 -5.06 17.18
N GLU A 430 20.29 -4.71 17.85
CA GLU A 430 20.70 -3.34 18.07
C GLU A 430 21.50 -2.84 16.88
N LEU A 431 20.95 -1.91 16.11
CA LEU A 431 21.57 -1.43 14.88
C LEU A 431 22.81 -0.55 15.13
N SER A 432 22.90 0.07 16.31
CA SER A 432 24.04 0.89 16.75
C SER A 432 25.27 0.04 17.07
N THR A 433 25.11 -0.99 17.87
CA THR A 433 26.17 -1.89 18.35
C THR A 433 26.40 -3.09 17.44
N ARG A 434 25.49 -3.33 16.48
CA ARG A 434 25.42 -4.55 15.64
C ARG A 434 25.30 -5.85 16.45
N LYS A 435 24.85 -5.75 17.68
CA LYS A 435 24.61 -6.89 18.55
C LYS A 435 23.29 -7.52 18.18
N ILE A 436 23.31 -8.83 17.88
CA ILE A 436 22.14 -9.61 17.51
C ILE A 436 22.05 -10.78 18.46
N GLU A 437 20.95 -10.85 19.20
CA GLU A 437 20.69 -11.85 20.22
C GLU A 437 19.34 -12.53 19.98
N GLN A 438 19.31 -13.82 20.21
CA GLN A 438 18.05 -14.56 20.24
C GLN A 438 17.37 -14.31 21.59
N ILE A 439 16.13 -13.83 21.55
CA ILE A 439 15.32 -13.64 22.75
C ILE A 439 14.67 -14.96 23.13
N VAL A 440 14.00 -15.60 22.16
CA VAL A 440 13.21 -16.81 22.44
C VAL A 440 13.12 -17.72 21.20
N SER A 441 12.91 -19.01 21.46
CA SER A 441 12.47 -20.00 20.46
C SER A 441 11.31 -20.79 21.05
N THR A 442 10.16 -20.75 20.36
CA THR A 442 8.90 -21.31 20.88
C THR A 442 8.26 -22.23 19.86
N ASN A 443 7.81 -23.40 20.31
CA ASN A 443 6.95 -24.29 19.54
C ASN A 443 5.50 -23.80 19.67
N ALA A 444 5.10 -22.91 18.76
CA ALA A 444 3.81 -22.23 18.84
C ALA A 444 2.68 -23.03 18.20
N HIS A 445 2.96 -23.80 17.18
CA HIS A 445 1.97 -24.45 16.33
C HIS A 445 2.35 -25.89 16.00
N ASN A 446 1.34 -26.68 15.62
CA ASN A 446 1.53 -28.09 15.25
C ASN A 446 1.88 -28.26 13.75
N HIS A 447 1.68 -27.22 12.95
CA HIS A 447 1.97 -27.18 11.51
C HIS A 447 2.77 -25.94 11.15
N VAL A 448 3.13 -25.82 9.88
CA VAL A 448 3.91 -24.71 9.32
C VAL A 448 3.34 -23.35 9.78
N VAL A 449 4.20 -22.47 10.27
CA VAL A 449 3.85 -21.07 10.53
C VAL A 449 3.63 -20.40 9.19
N THR A 450 2.41 -19.97 8.93
CA THR A 450 1.98 -19.41 7.64
C THR A 450 1.88 -17.88 7.62
N GLY A 451 1.93 -17.25 8.78
CA GLY A 451 1.93 -15.79 8.89
C GLY A 451 2.46 -15.31 10.23
N LEU A 452 3.19 -14.23 10.19
CA LEU A 452 3.69 -13.47 11.34
C LEU A 452 3.47 -11.99 11.10
N ALA A 453 2.97 -11.27 12.11
CA ALA A 453 2.80 -9.83 12.03
C ALA A 453 3.09 -9.18 13.38
N TRP A 454 4.07 -8.27 13.42
CA TRP A 454 4.33 -7.42 14.57
C TRP A 454 3.35 -6.25 14.61
N SER A 455 2.84 -5.91 15.80
CA SER A 455 2.25 -4.60 16.01
C SER A 455 3.30 -3.50 15.76
N TYR A 456 2.86 -2.34 15.27
CA TYR A 456 3.79 -1.27 14.89
C TYR A 456 4.60 -0.69 16.06
N ASP A 457 4.13 -0.87 17.30
CA ASP A 457 4.88 -0.55 18.51
C ASP A 457 5.96 -1.60 18.86
N GLY A 458 5.94 -2.76 18.21
CA GLY A 458 6.89 -3.84 18.40
C GLY A 458 6.68 -4.68 19.67
N ARG A 459 5.53 -4.55 20.32
CA ARG A 459 5.22 -5.23 21.59
C ARG A 459 4.42 -6.51 21.40
N CYS A 460 3.50 -6.54 20.44
CA CYS A 460 2.66 -7.70 20.16
C CYS A 460 3.09 -8.38 18.86
N LEU A 461 3.13 -9.70 18.87
CA LEU A 461 3.36 -10.53 17.70
C LEU A 461 2.15 -11.45 17.50
N TYR A 462 1.57 -11.41 16.31
CA TYR A 462 0.55 -12.37 15.89
C TYR A 462 1.20 -13.47 15.05
N SER A 463 0.88 -14.71 15.36
CA SER A 463 1.28 -15.88 14.57
C SER A 463 0.07 -16.67 14.14
N CYS A 464 0.07 -17.15 12.91
CA CYS A 464 -0.93 -18.09 12.42
C CYS A 464 -0.26 -19.26 11.69
N SER A 465 -1.00 -20.37 11.58
CA SER A 465 -0.47 -21.61 11.04
C SER A 465 -1.52 -22.38 10.23
N GLN A 466 -1.02 -23.33 9.48
CA GLN A 466 -1.84 -24.28 8.76
C GLN A 466 -2.67 -25.18 9.71
N ASP A 467 -2.37 -25.20 11.02
CA ASP A 467 -3.18 -25.86 12.06
C ASP A 467 -4.46 -25.10 12.41
N ASN A 468 -4.78 -24.04 11.69
CA ASN A 468 -5.94 -23.14 11.86
C ASN A 468 -5.93 -22.32 13.16
N TYR A 469 -4.86 -22.37 13.96
CA TYR A 469 -4.75 -21.53 15.16
C TYR A 469 -4.09 -20.19 14.83
N VAL A 470 -4.59 -19.17 15.51
CA VAL A 470 -4.01 -17.83 15.56
C VAL A 470 -3.68 -17.54 17.01
N ARG A 471 -2.45 -17.13 17.27
CA ARG A 471 -1.96 -16.84 18.61
C ARG A 471 -1.41 -15.44 18.68
N ASN A 472 -1.57 -14.82 19.82
CA ASN A 472 -1.04 -13.52 20.15
C ASN A 472 -0.02 -13.60 21.26
N TRP A 473 1.09 -12.90 21.08
CA TRP A 473 2.25 -12.95 21.95
C TRP A 473 2.64 -11.54 22.37
N ILE A 474 2.93 -11.34 23.65
CA ILE A 474 3.47 -10.08 24.17
C ILE A 474 4.94 -10.25 24.46
N LEU A 475 5.74 -9.33 23.93
CA LEU A 475 7.17 -9.22 24.21
C LEU A 475 7.37 -8.31 25.43
N CYS A 476 7.86 -8.89 26.54
CA CYS A 476 8.26 -8.20 27.75
C CYS A 476 9.77 -8.30 27.89
N GLU A 477 10.49 -7.22 27.66
CA GLU A 477 11.96 -7.15 27.71
C GLU A 477 12.68 -8.26 26.94
N ASN A 478 12.89 -9.43 27.55
CA ASN A 478 13.60 -10.58 26.99
C ASN A 478 12.77 -11.87 27.04
N THR A 479 11.48 -11.80 27.31
CA THR A 479 10.57 -12.95 27.33
C THR A 479 9.37 -12.69 26.43
N ILE A 480 8.79 -13.74 25.91
CA ILE A 480 7.54 -13.68 25.18
C ILE A 480 6.52 -14.59 25.84
N SER A 481 5.33 -14.07 26.04
CA SER A 481 4.22 -14.82 26.64
C SER A 481 3.01 -14.82 25.71
N GLU A 482 2.34 -15.97 25.64
CA GLU A 482 1.07 -16.08 24.92
C GLU A 482 -0.03 -15.36 25.71
N VAL A 483 -0.81 -14.55 25.03
CA VAL A 483 -1.95 -13.82 25.59
C VAL A 483 -3.17 -14.10 24.74
N PRO A 484 -4.32 -14.37 25.36
CA PRO A 484 -5.54 -14.62 24.60
C PRO A 484 -5.89 -13.40 23.72
N ILE A 485 -6.35 -13.66 22.52
CA ILE A 485 -6.93 -12.60 21.67
C ILE A 485 -8.24 -12.17 22.33
N PRO A 486 -8.49 -10.85 22.50
CA PRO A 486 -9.68 -10.36 23.15
C PRO A 486 -10.96 -10.93 22.51
N ALA A 487 -11.86 -11.42 23.34
CA ALA A 487 -13.14 -11.97 22.88
C ALA A 487 -14.24 -10.90 22.78
N ASN A 488 -14.08 -9.79 23.50
CA ASN A 488 -15.06 -8.70 23.54
C ASN A 488 -14.84 -7.75 22.36
N THR A 489 -15.91 -7.40 21.67
CA THR A 489 -15.89 -6.43 20.57
C THR A 489 -16.67 -5.19 20.97
N PRO A 490 -16.19 -3.99 20.63
CA PRO A 490 -17.01 -2.81 20.68
C PRO A 490 -18.21 -2.96 19.72
N GLY A 491 -19.39 -2.48 20.16
CA GLY A 491 -20.61 -2.55 19.38
C GLY A 491 -21.44 -3.82 19.60
N LEU A 492 -22.56 -3.88 18.90
CA LEU A 492 -23.45 -5.03 18.95
C LEU A 492 -22.83 -6.21 18.20
N ASN A 493 -22.83 -7.38 18.81
CA ASN A 493 -22.41 -8.62 18.16
C ASN A 493 -23.29 -8.85 16.92
N SER A 494 -22.73 -8.72 15.74
CA SER A 494 -23.39 -9.18 14.53
C SER A 494 -23.33 -10.71 14.54
N THR A 495 -24.45 -11.37 14.74
CA THR A 495 -24.60 -12.80 14.47
C THR A 495 -24.49 -12.96 12.98
N THR A 496 -23.30 -13.35 12.49
CA THR A 496 -23.15 -13.69 11.09
C THR A 496 -23.47 -15.17 10.90
N ASP A 497 -24.26 -15.49 9.90
CA ASP A 497 -24.54 -16.87 9.47
C ASP A 497 -23.35 -17.50 8.71
N PHE A 498 -22.14 -17.00 9.00
CA PHE A 498 -20.94 -17.41 8.33
C PHE A 498 -20.40 -18.69 8.99
N PRO A 499 -20.08 -19.73 8.21
CA PRO A 499 -19.61 -21.00 8.80
C PRO A 499 -18.26 -20.82 9.48
N ASP A 500 -18.07 -21.48 10.63
CA ASP A 500 -16.82 -21.50 11.39
C ASP A 500 -15.94 -22.73 11.09
N ASP A 501 -16.30 -23.51 10.06
CA ASP A 501 -15.63 -24.74 9.67
C ASP A 501 -14.38 -24.46 8.83
N PHE A 502 -13.34 -23.96 9.47
CA PHE A 502 -12.07 -23.66 8.80
C PHE A 502 -11.07 -24.81 8.91
N LEU A 503 -10.35 -25.06 7.82
CA LEU A 503 -9.31 -26.07 7.72
C LEU A 503 -7.93 -25.51 8.10
N SER A 504 -7.59 -24.31 7.63
CA SER A 504 -6.26 -23.73 7.81
C SER A 504 -6.29 -22.20 7.78
N CYS A 505 -5.33 -21.59 8.50
CA CYS A 505 -5.04 -20.16 8.38
C CYS A 505 -3.77 -19.96 7.56
N LEU A 506 -3.78 -19.07 6.55
CA LEU A 506 -2.71 -18.93 5.57
C LEU A 506 -2.10 -17.53 5.49
N GLY A 507 -2.47 -16.65 6.41
CA GLY A 507 -1.87 -15.32 6.50
C GLY A 507 -2.52 -14.43 7.55
N VAL A 508 -1.74 -13.49 8.05
CA VAL A 508 -2.15 -12.47 9.02
C VAL A 508 -1.58 -11.11 8.62
N ALA A 509 -2.37 -10.06 8.71
CA ALA A 509 -1.95 -8.70 8.45
C ALA A 509 -2.61 -7.72 9.43
N LEU A 510 -1.90 -6.64 9.79
CA LEU A 510 -2.40 -5.60 10.68
C LEU A 510 -2.91 -4.39 9.90
N SER A 511 -3.94 -3.75 10.45
CA SER A 511 -4.49 -2.51 9.89
C SER A 511 -3.52 -1.33 10.06
N PRO A 512 -3.62 -0.28 9.20
CA PRO A 512 -2.74 0.89 9.27
C PRO A 512 -2.75 1.62 10.62
N GLY A 513 -3.85 1.61 11.34
CA GLY A 513 -3.98 2.19 12.68
C GLY A 513 -3.63 1.25 13.84
N ASN A 514 -3.26 0.00 13.53
CA ASN A 514 -2.86 -1.00 14.53
C ASN A 514 -3.99 -1.46 15.49
N LEU A 515 -5.26 -1.30 15.10
CA LEU A 515 -6.41 -1.64 15.95
C LEU A 515 -7.19 -2.86 15.47
N ALA A 516 -6.90 -3.36 14.26
CA ALA A 516 -7.54 -4.53 13.68
C ALA A 516 -6.51 -5.48 13.04
N VAL A 517 -6.85 -6.76 13.05
CA VAL A 517 -6.09 -7.84 12.41
C VAL A 517 -6.95 -8.50 11.36
N ALA A 518 -6.41 -8.69 10.15
CA ALA A 518 -7.03 -9.49 9.10
C ALA A 518 -6.36 -10.86 9.04
N LEU A 519 -7.19 -11.90 8.97
CA LEU A 519 -6.79 -13.30 8.85
C LEU A 519 -7.36 -13.88 7.56
N VAL A 520 -6.60 -14.71 6.87
CA VAL A 520 -7.12 -15.45 5.72
C VAL A 520 -7.17 -16.93 6.06
N ARG A 521 -8.38 -17.50 6.01
CA ARG A 521 -8.65 -18.89 6.35
C ARG A 521 -9.32 -19.62 5.20
N SER A 522 -8.93 -20.87 4.97
CA SER A 522 -9.59 -21.77 4.04
C SER A 522 -10.67 -22.55 4.74
N PHE A 523 -11.86 -22.69 4.12
CA PHE A 523 -12.92 -23.53 4.64
C PHE A 523 -12.62 -25.02 4.47
N ASN A 524 -13.13 -25.82 5.39
CA ASN A 524 -13.27 -27.26 5.17
C ASN A 524 -14.49 -27.50 4.28
N VAL A 525 -14.24 -27.64 2.97
CA VAL A 525 -15.30 -27.74 1.95
C VAL A 525 -16.20 -28.96 2.17
N GLU A 526 -15.72 -30.01 2.84
CA GLU A 526 -16.48 -31.24 3.14
C GLU A 526 -17.59 -30.99 4.18
N LEU A 527 -17.41 -30.00 5.07
CA LEU A 527 -18.38 -29.64 6.10
C LEU A 527 -19.38 -28.57 5.64
N LEU A 528 -19.09 -27.88 4.52
CA LEU A 528 -19.98 -26.89 3.96
C LEU A 528 -21.17 -27.50 3.19
N ASN A 529 -22.28 -26.77 3.15
CA ASN A 529 -23.42 -27.17 2.30
C ASN A 529 -22.99 -27.26 0.82
N PRO A 530 -23.05 -28.50 0.21
CA PRO A 530 -22.50 -28.70 -1.12
C PRO A 530 -23.28 -27.98 -2.23
N MET A 531 -24.56 -27.63 -2.03
CA MET A 531 -25.36 -26.94 -3.05
C MET A 531 -25.09 -25.43 -3.11
N TYR A 532 -24.84 -24.79 -1.98
CA TYR A 532 -24.78 -23.34 -1.88
C TYR A 532 -23.39 -22.85 -1.44
N GLN A 533 -22.96 -23.23 -0.24
CA GLN A 533 -21.73 -22.70 0.37
C GLN A 533 -20.46 -23.24 -0.30
N ALA A 534 -20.35 -24.55 -0.46
CA ALA A 534 -19.14 -25.19 -1.01
C ALA A 534 -18.84 -24.78 -2.47
N ARG A 535 -19.81 -24.26 -3.22
CA ARG A 535 -19.60 -23.77 -4.59
C ARG A 535 -19.05 -22.34 -4.65
N SER A 536 -19.48 -21.47 -3.73
CA SER A 536 -19.19 -20.05 -3.76
C SER A 536 -18.18 -19.58 -2.70
N GLN A 537 -17.98 -20.39 -1.66
CA GLN A 537 -17.12 -20.05 -0.52
C GLN A 537 -16.01 -21.08 -0.37
N LYS A 538 -14.79 -20.70 -0.67
CA LYS A 538 -13.59 -21.55 -0.51
C LYS A 538 -12.70 -21.08 0.63
N ALA A 539 -12.71 -19.79 0.91
CA ALA A 539 -11.95 -19.17 1.96
C ALA A 539 -12.65 -17.89 2.46
N ALA A 540 -12.15 -17.31 3.51
CA ALA A 540 -12.60 -16.04 4.05
C ALA A 540 -11.45 -15.16 4.53
N VAL A 541 -11.68 -13.85 4.48
CA VAL A 541 -10.92 -12.87 5.25
C VAL A 541 -11.75 -12.50 6.46
N GLU A 542 -11.22 -12.76 7.65
CA GLU A 542 -11.84 -12.41 8.92
C GLU A 542 -11.13 -11.20 9.53
N PHE A 543 -11.88 -10.33 10.19
CA PHE A 543 -11.37 -9.15 10.88
C PHE A 543 -11.65 -9.26 12.37
N LEU A 544 -10.58 -9.14 13.16
CA LEU A 544 -10.62 -9.17 14.61
C LEU A 544 -10.12 -7.86 15.18
N TRP A 545 -10.74 -7.38 16.27
CA TRP A 545 -10.21 -6.25 17.01
C TRP A 545 -9.01 -6.65 17.87
N ASN A 546 -7.99 -5.81 17.91
CA ASN A 546 -6.85 -5.95 18.82
C ASN A 546 -6.64 -4.73 19.73
N GLY A 547 -7.53 -3.75 19.70
CA GLY A 547 -7.41 -2.53 20.50
C GLY A 547 -7.49 -2.76 22.01
N ALA A 548 -8.10 -3.88 22.47
CA ALA A 548 -8.07 -4.29 23.87
C ALA A 548 -6.77 -5.01 24.28
N GLN A 549 -5.78 -5.10 23.37
CA GLN A 549 -4.53 -5.76 23.66
C GLN A 549 -3.66 -4.92 24.59
N GLN A 550 -3.00 -5.55 25.54
CA GLN A 550 -2.10 -4.87 26.46
C GLN A 550 -0.98 -4.15 25.68
N SER A 551 -0.92 -2.84 25.80
CA SER A 551 0.12 -1.99 25.27
C SER A 551 0.80 -1.24 26.40
N GLY A 552 1.92 -1.77 26.91
CA GLY A 552 2.79 -1.10 27.85
C GLY A 552 2.31 -1.03 29.30
N GLU A 553 3.24 -0.60 30.15
CA GLU A 553 2.99 -0.30 31.56
C GLU A 553 2.16 0.96 31.67
N SER A 554 0.87 0.82 31.94
CA SER A 554 0.06 1.92 32.42
C SER A 554 0.08 1.88 33.94
N GLU A 555 1.07 2.51 34.58
CA GLU A 555 1.09 2.62 36.03
C GLU A 555 0.05 3.62 36.58
N ASP A 556 -0.60 4.44 35.75
CA ASP A 556 -1.42 5.57 36.24
C ASP A 556 -2.80 5.71 35.55
N SER A 557 -3.50 4.65 35.29
CA SER A 557 -4.92 4.79 34.95
C SER A 557 -5.84 4.26 36.06
N SER A 558 -5.77 4.89 37.20
CA SER A 558 -6.82 4.72 38.24
C SER A 558 -7.76 5.92 38.15
N GLU A 559 -8.99 5.65 38.08
CA GLU A 559 -10.07 6.38 38.73
C GLU A 559 -11.37 6.61 37.94
N MET A 560 -11.61 6.04 36.85
CA MET A 560 -13.01 6.15 36.36
C MET A 560 -13.43 4.90 35.61
N VAL A 561 -14.14 4.04 36.19
CA VAL A 561 -15.21 3.22 35.69
C VAL A 561 -15.55 2.14 36.74
N THR A 562 -16.64 2.31 37.36
CA THR A 562 -17.07 1.53 38.54
C THR A 562 -17.89 0.33 38.19
N GLU A 563 -18.01 -0.24 37.07
CA GLU A 563 -18.68 -1.53 36.86
C GLU A 563 -18.29 -2.13 35.48
N ALA A 564 -18.23 -3.47 35.40
CA ALA A 564 -18.08 -4.16 34.12
C ALA A 564 -19.34 -3.93 33.27
N ILE A 565 -19.30 -2.94 32.40
CA ILE A 565 -20.38 -2.61 31.48
C ILE A 565 -20.14 -3.38 30.17
N LEU A 566 -21.15 -4.12 29.71
CA LEU A 566 -21.13 -4.88 28.46
C LEU A 566 -20.03 -5.97 28.33
N GLY A 567 -19.54 -6.49 29.45
CA GLY A 567 -18.58 -7.60 29.46
C GLY A 567 -17.12 -7.20 29.30
N PHE A 568 -16.79 -5.91 29.18
CA PHE A 568 -15.40 -5.43 29.20
C PHE A 568 -14.90 -5.29 30.64
N SER A 569 -13.67 -5.72 30.87
CA SER A 569 -12.95 -5.47 32.12
C SER A 569 -12.39 -4.03 32.13
N LYS A 570 -12.06 -3.52 33.32
CA LYS A 570 -11.39 -2.20 33.47
C LYS A 570 -10.11 -2.11 32.66
N ASN A 571 -9.33 -3.19 32.63
CA ASN A 571 -8.07 -3.24 31.91
C ASN A 571 -8.28 -3.15 30.39
N GLU A 572 -9.32 -3.79 29.85
CA GLU A 572 -9.61 -3.72 28.41
C GLU A 572 -9.97 -2.29 27.98
N PHE A 573 -10.71 -1.53 28.78
CA PHE A 573 -10.96 -0.12 28.50
C PHE A 573 -9.69 0.72 28.54
N ALA A 574 -8.85 0.50 29.54
CA ALA A 574 -7.56 1.21 29.63
C ALA A 574 -6.66 0.90 28.44
N TYR A 575 -6.67 -0.36 27.96
CA TYR A 575 -5.90 -0.73 26.75
C TYR A 575 -6.49 -0.09 25.49
N TRP A 576 -7.82 -0.08 25.33
CA TRP A 576 -8.46 0.62 24.22
C TRP A 576 -8.13 2.12 24.21
N GLU A 577 -8.24 2.78 25.34
CA GLU A 577 -7.86 4.20 25.48
C GLU A 577 -6.41 4.41 25.09
N THR A 578 -5.50 3.63 25.66
CA THR A 578 -4.05 3.73 25.37
C THR A 578 -3.77 3.50 23.88
N ASN A 579 -4.39 2.49 23.27
CA ASN A 579 -4.20 2.17 21.86
C ASN A 579 -4.79 3.24 20.92
N PHE A 580 -5.94 3.84 21.25
CA PHE A 580 -6.48 4.99 20.52
C PHE A 580 -5.55 6.18 20.58
N LEU A 581 -5.08 6.56 21.76
CA LEU A 581 -4.17 7.70 21.95
C LEU A 581 -2.84 7.47 21.26
N TRP A 582 -2.30 6.26 21.31
CA TRP A 582 -1.09 5.89 20.60
C TRP A 582 -1.29 5.99 19.08
N SER A 583 -2.35 5.44 18.53
CA SER A 583 -2.66 5.52 17.10
C SER A 583 -2.80 6.96 16.61
N LEU A 584 -3.52 7.80 17.35
CA LEU A 584 -3.65 9.23 17.07
C LEU A 584 -2.31 9.97 17.11
N LYS A 585 -1.43 9.59 18.04
CA LYS A 585 -0.07 10.13 18.13
C LYS A 585 0.77 9.75 16.91
N GLU A 586 0.72 8.50 16.49
CA GLU A 586 1.45 8.01 15.31
C GLU A 586 0.98 8.71 14.01
N PHE A 587 -0.30 9.01 13.88
CA PHE A 587 -0.82 9.74 12.72
C PHE A 587 -0.42 11.23 12.68
N LYS A 588 0.21 11.77 13.72
CA LYS A 588 0.85 13.10 13.65
C LYS A 588 2.07 13.09 12.74
N ASP A 589 2.73 11.95 12.56
CA ASP A 589 3.87 11.83 11.63
C ASP A 589 3.38 12.01 10.19
N LEU A 590 3.98 12.96 9.48
CA LEU A 590 3.67 13.30 8.09
C LEU A 590 4.06 12.21 7.11
N ASN A 591 5.02 11.36 7.46
CA ASN A 591 5.43 10.23 6.62
C ASN A 591 4.40 9.11 6.62
N LYS A 592 3.56 9.02 7.66
CA LYS A 592 2.49 8.05 7.75
C LYS A 592 1.24 8.58 7.03
N PRO A 593 0.69 7.89 6.01
CA PRO A 593 -0.56 8.27 5.37
C PRO A 593 -1.70 8.38 6.38
N LEU A 594 -2.61 9.34 6.20
CA LEU A 594 -3.75 9.51 7.09
C LEU A 594 -4.85 8.51 6.73
N VAL A 595 -4.76 7.32 7.28
CA VAL A 595 -5.70 6.22 7.10
C VAL A 595 -6.25 5.81 8.47
N LEU A 596 -7.39 6.35 8.81
CA LEU A 596 -8.01 6.23 10.14
C LEU A 596 -9.17 5.21 10.17
N TRP A 597 -9.26 4.32 9.19
CA TRP A 597 -10.42 3.43 9.04
C TRP A 597 -10.71 2.61 10.28
N ASP A 598 -9.72 1.89 10.80
CA ASP A 598 -9.86 1.00 11.95
C ASP A 598 -10.20 1.75 13.23
N MET A 599 -9.58 2.91 13.44
CA MET A 599 -9.88 3.78 14.57
C MET A 599 -11.30 4.34 14.49
N ILE A 600 -11.71 4.85 13.32
CA ILE A 600 -13.07 5.37 13.10
C ILE A 600 -14.10 4.25 13.31
N ALA A 601 -13.86 3.07 12.74
CA ALA A 601 -14.77 1.93 12.88
C ALA A 601 -14.92 1.50 14.35
N ALA A 602 -13.83 1.43 15.11
CA ALA A 602 -13.87 1.10 16.52
C ALA A 602 -14.56 2.19 17.36
N MET A 603 -14.24 3.47 17.12
CA MET A 603 -14.91 4.58 17.82
C MET A 603 -16.40 4.64 17.53
N LEU A 604 -16.84 4.38 16.29
CA LEU A 604 -18.26 4.31 15.93
C LEU A 604 -18.96 3.15 16.67
N ALA A 605 -18.29 2.00 16.74
CA ALA A 605 -18.83 0.86 17.48
C ALA A 605 -18.97 1.16 18.98
N PHE A 606 -17.98 1.83 19.58
CA PHE A 606 -18.09 2.30 20.97
C PHE A 606 -19.13 3.41 21.12
N LYS A 607 -19.25 4.34 20.17
CA LYS A 607 -20.27 5.40 20.23
C LYS A 607 -21.68 4.85 20.28
N GLN A 608 -21.95 3.73 19.59
CA GLN A 608 -23.24 3.05 19.64
C GLN A 608 -23.53 2.38 20.97
N SER A 609 -22.50 1.86 21.65
CA SER A 609 -22.64 1.09 22.89
C SER A 609 -22.28 1.89 24.15
N MET A 610 -21.30 2.79 24.05
CA MET A 610 -20.73 3.57 25.15
C MET A 610 -20.24 4.94 24.68
N PRO A 611 -21.13 5.89 24.37
CA PRO A 611 -20.75 7.20 23.85
C PRO A 611 -19.82 7.97 24.80
N GLU A 612 -20.04 7.88 26.12
CA GLU A 612 -19.22 8.52 27.15
C GLU A 612 -17.74 8.13 27.11
N PHE A 613 -17.45 6.87 26.76
CA PHE A 613 -16.07 6.42 26.61
C PHE A 613 -15.37 7.10 25.41
N VAL A 614 -16.07 7.25 24.29
CA VAL A 614 -15.53 7.93 23.11
C VAL A 614 -15.29 9.41 23.42
N GLU A 615 -16.23 10.06 24.09
CA GLU A 615 -16.08 11.46 24.50
C GLU A 615 -14.88 11.64 25.43
N LEU A 616 -14.71 10.77 26.44
CA LEU A 616 -13.57 10.80 27.35
C LEU A 616 -12.23 10.70 26.59
N VAL A 617 -12.11 9.72 25.70
CA VAL A 617 -10.88 9.52 24.90
C VAL A 617 -10.59 10.73 24.02
N LEU A 618 -11.61 11.29 23.36
CA LEU A 618 -11.46 12.44 22.48
C LEU A 618 -11.14 13.71 23.26
N THR A 619 -11.75 13.95 24.42
CA THR A 619 -11.45 15.08 25.31
C THR A 619 -10.00 15.01 25.80
N LYS A 620 -9.50 13.83 26.19
CA LYS A 620 -8.10 13.62 26.54
C LYS A 620 -7.17 13.89 25.35
N TRP A 621 -7.49 13.36 24.18
CA TRP A 621 -6.69 13.60 22.98
C TRP A 621 -6.65 15.09 22.61
N LEU A 622 -7.80 15.78 22.62
CA LEU A 622 -7.89 17.21 22.31
C LEU A 622 -7.07 18.04 23.28
N SER A 623 -7.21 17.82 24.59
CA SER A 623 -6.48 18.57 25.61
C SER A 623 -4.97 18.38 25.49
N VAL A 624 -4.48 17.16 25.40
CA VAL A 624 -3.05 16.86 25.24
C VAL A 624 -2.49 17.40 23.91
N SER A 625 -3.23 17.24 22.80
CA SER A 625 -2.75 17.62 21.48
C SER A 625 -2.71 19.12 21.22
N TYR A 626 -3.66 19.89 21.79
CA TYR A 626 -3.82 21.32 21.52
C TYR A 626 -3.39 22.21 22.70
N LEU A 627 -3.55 21.75 23.93
CA LEU A 627 -3.15 22.51 25.11
C LEU A 627 -1.78 22.06 25.67
N GLY A 628 -1.35 20.83 25.35
CA GLY A 628 -0.07 20.28 25.80
C GLY A 628 -0.10 19.61 27.18
N PHE A 629 -1.26 19.57 27.85
CA PHE A 629 -1.43 18.92 29.14
C PHE A 629 -2.83 18.28 29.22
N HIS A 630 -2.97 17.31 30.11
CA HIS A 630 -4.26 16.70 30.39
C HIS A 630 -5.12 17.72 31.16
N ALA A 631 -6.27 18.10 30.61
CA ALA A 631 -7.23 18.96 31.26
C ALA A 631 -8.52 18.17 31.46
N ASP A 632 -8.93 18.04 32.70
CA ASP A 632 -10.22 17.48 33.08
C ASP A 632 -11.25 18.63 33.08
N ILE A 633 -11.65 19.03 31.88
CA ILE A 633 -12.51 20.20 31.62
C ILE A 633 -13.65 19.73 30.72
N PRO A 634 -14.89 20.13 30.96
CA PRO A 634 -16.01 19.82 30.09
C PRO A 634 -15.80 20.40 28.69
N MET A 635 -16.36 19.77 27.67
CA MET A 635 -16.19 20.15 26.27
C MET A 635 -16.57 21.61 25.98
N GLU A 636 -17.58 22.14 26.65
CA GLU A 636 -18.03 23.53 26.53
C GLU A 636 -16.92 24.54 26.83
N ASP A 637 -16.10 24.27 27.84
CA ASP A 637 -14.97 25.12 28.27
C ASP A 637 -13.70 24.81 27.46
N LEU A 638 -13.58 23.58 26.95
CA LEU A 638 -12.43 23.11 26.20
C LEU A 638 -12.41 23.68 24.78
N VAL A 639 -13.54 23.67 24.09
CA VAL A 639 -13.68 24.13 22.70
C VAL A 639 -13.16 25.55 22.50
N PRO A 640 -13.54 26.56 23.29
CA PRO A 640 -13.04 27.91 23.09
C PRO A 640 -11.52 28.06 23.34
N LYS A 641 -10.94 27.23 24.18
CA LYS A 641 -9.50 27.22 24.47
C LYS A 641 -8.72 26.59 23.31
N ILE A 642 -9.24 25.51 22.73
CA ILE A 642 -8.65 24.81 21.59
C ILE A 642 -8.70 25.69 20.33
N SER A 643 -9.84 26.30 20.04
CA SER A 643 -10.04 27.17 18.89
C SER A 643 -9.01 28.29 18.82
N LYS A 644 -8.70 28.90 19.96
CA LYS A 644 -7.65 29.95 20.06
C LYS A 644 -6.23 29.44 19.75
N ARG A 645 -6.03 28.12 19.69
CA ARG A 645 -4.74 27.49 19.42
C ARG A 645 -4.58 26.98 18.00
N PHE A 646 -5.63 27.04 17.15
CA PHE A 646 -5.59 26.48 15.81
C PHE A 646 -4.46 27.05 14.95
N SER A 647 -4.18 28.33 15.04
CA SER A 647 -3.05 28.96 14.35
C SER A 647 -1.67 28.47 14.82
N ALA A 648 -1.57 28.00 16.07
CA ALA A 648 -0.30 27.55 16.66
C ALA A 648 -0.02 26.05 16.50
N VAL A 649 -0.95 25.27 15.92
CA VAL A 649 -0.80 23.81 15.78
C VAL A 649 -0.52 23.40 14.33
N PRO A 650 0.10 22.22 14.12
CA PRO A 650 0.33 21.71 12.76
C PRO A 650 -0.96 21.47 11.99
N SER A 651 -0.94 21.72 10.68
CA SER A 651 -2.06 21.43 9.78
C SER A 651 -2.54 19.97 9.90
N ARG A 652 -1.63 19.05 10.16
CA ARG A 652 -1.92 17.63 10.33
C ARG A 652 -2.89 17.36 11.48
N LEU A 653 -2.77 18.07 12.61
CA LEU A 653 -3.71 17.93 13.73
C LEU A 653 -5.11 18.41 13.35
N LEU A 654 -5.21 19.53 12.60
CA LEU A 654 -6.50 20.02 12.10
C LEU A 654 -7.15 19.02 11.15
N HIS A 655 -6.37 18.35 10.29
CA HIS A 655 -6.88 17.29 9.43
C HIS A 655 -7.45 16.10 10.23
N ILE A 656 -6.73 15.65 11.26
CA ILE A 656 -7.19 14.56 12.13
C ILE A 656 -8.49 14.97 12.84
N LEU A 657 -8.55 16.19 13.38
CA LEU A 657 -9.74 16.74 14.01
C LEU A 657 -10.94 16.73 13.05
N ASN A 658 -10.75 17.22 11.83
CA ASN A 658 -11.82 17.29 10.83
C ASN A 658 -12.35 15.91 10.44
N VAL A 659 -11.46 14.91 10.30
CA VAL A 659 -11.88 13.54 9.99
C VAL A 659 -12.67 12.94 11.16
N ILE A 660 -12.18 13.07 12.40
CA ILE A 660 -12.87 12.57 13.59
C ILE A 660 -14.22 13.25 13.77
N SER A 661 -14.26 14.59 13.71
CA SER A 661 -15.51 15.34 13.82
C SER A 661 -16.55 14.87 12.82
N ARG A 662 -16.18 14.75 11.53
CA ARG A 662 -17.11 14.35 10.47
C ARG A 662 -17.52 12.88 10.52
N ARG A 663 -16.59 11.98 10.83
CA ARG A 663 -16.79 10.55 10.70
C ARG A 663 -17.22 9.86 11.99
N VAL A 664 -16.95 10.45 13.14
CA VAL A 664 -17.32 9.87 14.44
C VAL A 664 -18.42 10.71 15.08
N MET A 665 -18.14 11.99 15.41
CA MET A 665 -19.04 12.77 16.22
C MET A 665 -20.30 13.23 15.45
N LEU A 666 -20.13 13.66 14.20
CA LEU A 666 -21.22 14.10 13.31
C LEU A 666 -21.68 12.98 12.36
N SER A 667 -21.39 11.72 12.65
CA SER A 667 -21.68 10.58 11.77
C SER A 667 -23.16 10.33 11.52
N GLU A 668 -24.04 10.77 12.42
CA GLU A 668 -25.50 10.67 12.30
C GLU A 668 -26.07 11.67 11.28
N LEU A 669 -25.35 12.76 11.03
CA LEU A 669 -25.71 13.74 10.04
C LEU A 669 -25.17 13.32 8.67
N LYS A 670 -25.95 13.55 7.61
CA LYS A 670 -25.44 13.37 6.26
C LYS A 670 -24.36 14.42 5.97
N THR A 671 -23.34 14.05 5.21
CA THR A 671 -22.23 14.96 4.86
C THR A 671 -22.72 16.28 4.24
N GLU A 672 -23.78 16.22 3.41
CA GLU A 672 -24.42 17.40 2.81
C GLU A 672 -25.09 18.31 3.85
N GLU A 673 -25.67 17.71 4.89
CA GLU A 673 -26.27 18.44 5.99
C GLU A 673 -25.23 19.13 6.87
N VAL A 674 -24.12 18.44 7.18
CA VAL A 674 -22.96 19.05 7.86
C VAL A 674 -22.44 20.24 7.05
N ASN A 675 -22.25 20.08 5.74
CA ASN A 675 -21.78 21.16 4.88
C ASN A 675 -22.77 22.34 4.84
N ARG A 676 -24.08 22.09 4.85
CA ARG A 676 -25.11 23.16 4.92
C ARG A 676 -25.11 23.87 6.27
N LYS A 677 -24.96 23.15 7.39
CA LYS A 677 -24.85 23.74 8.73
C LYS A 677 -23.62 24.63 8.87
N LEU A 678 -22.50 24.26 8.26
CA LEU A 678 -21.28 25.08 8.19
C LEU A 678 -21.47 26.38 7.37
N GLN A 679 -22.47 26.45 6.49
CA GLN A 679 -22.84 27.64 5.71
C GLN A 679 -23.88 28.54 6.41
N GLY A 680 -24.15 28.36 7.70
CA GLY A 680 -24.99 29.22 8.53
C GLY A 680 -26.48 28.84 8.60
N GLN A 681 -26.88 27.70 8.07
CA GLN A 681 -28.24 27.17 8.19
C GLN A 681 -28.41 26.41 9.53
N ARG A 682 -28.61 27.13 10.63
CA ARG A 682 -28.87 26.50 11.94
C ARG A 682 -30.26 25.89 11.99
N MET A 683 -30.33 24.64 12.40
CA MET A 683 -31.54 23.97 12.84
C MET A 683 -31.40 23.67 14.36
N ASN A 684 -32.45 23.97 15.12
CA ASN A 684 -32.50 23.77 16.54
C ASN A 684 -32.35 22.29 16.85
N ASN A 685 -31.22 21.87 17.46
CA ASN A 685 -31.15 20.71 18.37
C ASN A 685 -29.70 20.32 18.66
N GLU A 686 -29.44 20.04 19.96
CA GLU A 686 -28.29 19.35 20.54
C GLU A 686 -27.02 20.19 20.71
N GLU A 687 -26.80 20.65 21.94
CA GLU A 687 -25.64 21.47 22.34
C GLU A 687 -24.27 20.80 22.00
N GLU A 688 -24.18 19.48 22.11
CA GLU A 688 -22.96 18.73 21.80
C GLU A 688 -22.61 18.76 20.29
N ILE A 689 -23.59 18.55 19.43
CA ILE A 689 -23.41 18.63 17.97
C ILE A 689 -22.92 20.02 17.55
N ASP A 690 -23.44 21.05 18.15
CA ASP A 690 -23.06 22.43 17.88
C ASP A 690 -21.61 22.74 18.28
N LEU A 691 -21.10 22.14 19.36
CA LEU A 691 -19.69 22.26 19.76
C LEU A 691 -18.74 21.62 18.73
N TRP A 692 -19.07 20.41 18.26
CA TRP A 692 -18.28 19.74 17.23
C TRP A 692 -18.38 20.42 15.86
N LEU A 693 -19.53 20.99 15.50
CA LEU A 693 -19.70 21.83 14.31
C LEU A 693 -18.82 23.07 14.39
N LYS A 694 -18.79 23.74 15.54
CA LYS A 694 -17.96 24.93 15.77
C LYS A 694 -16.47 24.61 15.62
N LEU A 695 -15.99 23.50 16.25
CA LEU A 695 -14.61 23.06 16.08
C LEU A 695 -14.27 22.78 14.60
N LEU A 696 -15.17 22.12 13.89
CA LEU A 696 -14.99 21.81 12.48
C LEU A 696 -14.96 23.09 11.62
N GLU A 697 -15.89 24.02 11.82
CA GLU A 697 -15.94 25.29 11.09
C GLU A 697 -14.67 26.11 11.27
N GLU A 698 -14.24 26.30 12.52
CA GLU A 698 -13.05 27.08 12.82
C GLU A 698 -11.76 26.42 12.33
N SER A 699 -11.66 25.09 12.40
CA SER A 699 -10.48 24.38 11.88
C SER A 699 -10.43 24.37 10.35
N GLU A 700 -11.55 24.25 9.66
CA GLU A 700 -11.62 24.36 8.19
C GLU A 700 -11.32 25.76 7.70
N ARG A 701 -11.78 26.79 8.44
CA ARG A 701 -11.41 28.17 8.16
C ARG A 701 -9.91 28.42 8.29
N GLU A 702 -9.28 27.95 9.37
CA GLU A 702 -7.84 28.04 9.57
C GLU A 702 -7.05 27.39 8.40
N LEU A 703 -7.44 26.18 7.96
CA LEU A 703 -6.79 25.52 6.82
C LEU A 703 -6.97 26.29 5.51
N ARG A 704 -8.12 26.93 5.32
CA ARG A 704 -8.38 27.80 4.15
C ARG A 704 -7.55 29.07 4.19
N GLU A 705 -7.43 29.71 5.35
CA GLU A 705 -6.56 30.87 5.55
C GLU A 705 -5.10 30.54 5.27
N ARG A 706 -4.61 29.37 5.71
CA ARG A 706 -3.27 28.86 5.38
C ARG A 706 -3.07 28.70 3.87
N LEU A 707 -4.06 28.13 3.18
CA LEU A 707 -3.99 27.96 1.72
C LEU A 707 -3.95 29.31 1.01
N VAL A 708 -4.81 30.26 1.39
CA VAL A 708 -4.87 31.61 0.78
C VAL A 708 -3.55 32.33 1.00
N GLY A 709 -3.02 32.30 2.23
CA GLY A 709 -1.74 32.90 2.57
C GLY A 709 -0.58 32.33 1.76
N LEU A 710 -0.49 31.00 1.66
CA LEU A 710 0.52 30.33 0.83
C LEU A 710 0.36 30.69 -0.66
N SER A 711 -0.89 30.79 -1.15
CA SER A 711 -1.15 31.11 -2.56
C SER A 711 -0.69 32.53 -2.90
N PHE A 712 -0.99 33.51 -2.05
CA PHE A 712 -0.55 34.89 -2.26
C PHE A 712 0.96 35.03 -2.15
N SER A 713 1.59 34.38 -1.15
CA SER A 713 3.04 34.36 -1.01
C SER A 713 3.75 33.75 -2.21
N ALA A 714 3.26 32.60 -2.70
CA ALA A 714 3.82 31.93 -3.86
C ALA A 714 3.73 32.80 -5.12
N TYR A 715 2.60 33.52 -5.31
CA TYR A 715 2.45 34.43 -6.43
C TYR A 715 3.44 35.61 -6.37
N LEU A 716 3.56 36.28 -5.20
CA LEU A 716 4.44 37.42 -5.02
C LEU A 716 5.92 37.07 -5.17
N ILE A 717 6.32 35.89 -4.69
CA ILE A 717 7.68 35.35 -4.85
C ILE A 717 7.96 35.09 -6.33
N ALA A 718 7.01 34.45 -7.06
CA ALA A 718 7.17 34.19 -8.49
C ALA A 718 7.29 35.48 -9.34
N GLU A 719 6.53 36.54 -9.00
CA GLU A 719 6.63 37.85 -9.65
C GLU A 719 7.98 38.52 -9.36
N SER A 720 8.49 38.43 -8.14
CA SER A 720 9.78 39.03 -7.78
C SER A 720 10.97 38.33 -8.42
N SER A 721 10.84 37.08 -8.81
CA SER A 721 11.90 36.24 -9.37
C SER A 721 12.00 36.29 -10.90
N GLN A 722 11.10 36.95 -11.62
CA GLN A 722 11.03 36.98 -13.11
C GLN A 722 12.28 37.53 -13.83
N GLY A 723 13.28 38.02 -13.09
CA GLY A 723 14.49 38.60 -13.69
C GLY A 723 15.72 37.67 -13.77
N THR A 724 15.73 36.53 -13.09
CA THR A 724 16.98 35.75 -12.83
C THR A 724 16.93 34.25 -13.04
N VAL A 725 15.78 33.64 -13.31
CA VAL A 725 15.65 32.18 -13.32
C VAL A 725 15.16 31.67 -14.67
N SER A 726 15.85 30.66 -15.22
CA SER A 726 15.44 29.97 -16.46
C SER A 726 14.05 29.33 -16.34
N PRO A 727 13.26 29.24 -17.43
CA PRO A 727 11.88 28.74 -17.41
C PRO A 727 11.71 27.27 -17.01
N SER A 728 12.78 26.57 -16.67
CA SER A 728 12.78 25.15 -16.36
C SER A 728 12.53 24.78 -14.89
N THR A 729 12.37 25.75 -13.98
CA THR A 729 12.05 25.48 -12.59
C THR A 729 10.53 25.35 -12.40
N TRP A 730 10.09 24.14 -12.13
CA TRP A 730 8.69 23.82 -11.85
C TRP A 730 8.29 24.29 -10.45
N ASN A 731 7.86 25.55 -10.34
CA ASN A 731 7.31 26.06 -9.09
C ASN A 731 5.80 25.80 -9.05
N TRP A 732 5.28 25.43 -7.87
CA TRP A 732 3.85 25.38 -7.70
C TRP A 732 3.24 26.76 -7.95
N ARG A 733 2.29 26.84 -8.88
CA ARG A 733 1.61 28.09 -9.21
C ARG A 733 0.19 28.06 -8.68
N PRO A 734 -0.21 29.05 -7.88
CA PRO A 734 -1.57 29.16 -7.41
C PRO A 734 -2.53 29.41 -8.58
N ALA A 735 -3.72 28.84 -8.49
CA ALA A 735 -4.80 29.06 -9.42
C ALA A 735 -5.97 29.75 -8.69
N GLY A 736 -6.77 30.51 -9.43
CA GLY A 736 -7.95 31.14 -8.87
C GLY A 736 -7.65 32.36 -7.99
N LEU A 737 -6.56 33.09 -8.25
CA LEU A 737 -6.19 34.27 -7.44
C LEU A 737 -7.31 35.27 -7.28
N ALA A 738 -8.09 35.49 -8.32
CA ALA A 738 -9.25 36.43 -8.28
C ALA A 738 -10.33 35.93 -7.29
N GLN A 739 -10.61 34.62 -7.29
CA GLN A 739 -11.58 34.02 -6.38
C GLN A 739 -11.07 34.03 -4.93
N LEU A 740 -9.77 33.77 -4.73
CA LEU A 740 -9.15 33.89 -3.43
C LEU A 740 -9.18 35.28 -2.86
N GLN A 741 -8.97 36.32 -3.71
CA GLN A 741 -9.13 37.73 -3.31
C GLN A 741 -10.58 38.08 -2.95
N GLN A 742 -11.56 37.66 -3.77
CA GLN A 742 -12.97 37.86 -3.49
C GLN A 742 -13.37 37.18 -2.16
N TRP A 743 -12.81 35.99 -1.87
CA TRP A 743 -13.05 35.31 -0.60
C TRP A 743 -12.52 36.14 0.57
N VAL A 744 -11.34 36.73 0.50
CA VAL A 744 -10.78 37.59 1.55
C VAL A 744 -11.64 38.85 1.71
N GLU A 745 -12.09 39.47 0.60
CA GLU A 745 -12.96 40.67 0.62
C GLU A 745 -14.31 40.39 1.31
N ILE A 746 -14.92 39.22 1.06
CA ILE A 746 -16.20 38.87 1.69
C ILE A 746 -16.01 38.56 3.18
N ASN A 747 -14.86 38.05 3.60
CA ASN A 747 -14.58 37.60 4.97
C ASN A 747 -13.66 38.57 5.74
N HIS A 748 -13.56 39.86 5.32
CA HIS A 748 -12.63 40.82 5.89
C HIS A 748 -12.75 41.01 7.41
N ASP A 749 -13.95 40.82 7.99
CA ASP A 749 -14.16 40.92 9.44
C ASP A 749 -13.54 39.76 10.25
N ILE A 750 -13.21 38.65 9.59
CA ILE A 750 -12.83 37.39 10.27
C ILE A 750 -11.39 37.00 9.96
N VAL A 751 -10.89 37.32 8.76
CA VAL A 751 -9.57 36.93 8.31
C VAL A 751 -8.45 37.70 9.01
N PRO A 752 -7.25 37.11 9.22
CA PRO A 752 -6.12 37.84 9.76
C PRO A 752 -5.71 39.04 8.89
N SER A 753 -5.39 40.20 9.49
CA SER A 753 -4.96 41.42 8.79
C SER A 753 -3.77 41.22 7.83
N GLN A 754 -2.94 40.23 8.10
CA GLN A 754 -1.84 39.81 7.23
C GLN A 754 -2.34 39.35 5.85
N LEU A 755 -3.47 38.62 5.79
CA LEU A 755 -4.06 38.15 4.53
C LEU A 755 -4.65 39.33 3.72
N GLU A 756 -5.24 40.30 4.39
CA GLU A 756 -5.74 41.51 3.74
C GLU A 756 -4.63 42.35 3.09
N THR A 757 -3.49 42.45 3.83
CA THR A 757 -2.29 43.13 3.31
C THR A 757 -1.76 42.44 2.06
N LEU A 758 -1.59 41.08 2.12
CA LEU A 758 -1.14 40.29 0.98
C LEU A 758 -2.12 40.36 -0.21
N SER A 759 -3.42 40.31 0.07
CA SER A 759 -4.46 40.43 -0.97
C SER A 759 -4.33 41.77 -1.72
N SER A 760 -4.11 42.89 -0.99
CA SER A 760 -3.91 44.22 -1.56
C SER A 760 -2.65 44.33 -2.42
N GLU A 761 -1.56 43.68 -1.99
CA GLU A 761 -0.29 43.59 -2.75
C GLU A 761 -0.45 42.78 -4.02
N VAL A 762 -1.09 41.62 -3.96
CA VAL A 762 -1.39 40.78 -5.12
C VAL A 762 -2.27 41.55 -6.11
N LYS A 763 -3.29 42.24 -5.63
CA LYS A 763 -4.16 43.11 -6.46
C LYS A 763 -3.36 44.19 -7.19
N SER A 764 -2.46 44.85 -6.47
CA SER A 764 -1.58 45.90 -7.02
C SER A 764 -0.57 45.35 -8.03
N SER A 765 -0.08 44.11 -7.85
CA SER A 765 0.82 43.44 -8.78
C SER A 765 0.09 43.00 -10.05
N LEU A 766 -1.10 42.41 -9.94
CA LEU A 766 -1.96 42.06 -11.09
C LEU A 766 -2.31 43.27 -11.96
N ILE A 767 -2.59 44.42 -11.38
CA ILE A 767 -2.88 45.65 -12.11
C ILE A 767 -1.64 46.16 -12.87
N ARG A 768 -0.45 46.03 -12.30
CA ARG A 768 0.81 46.40 -12.96
C ARG A 768 1.17 45.50 -14.13
N SER A 769 0.94 44.22 -14.02
CA SER A 769 1.21 43.25 -15.10
C SER A 769 0.16 43.28 -16.21
N SER A 770 -1.07 43.75 -15.93
CA SER A 770 -2.16 43.87 -16.93
C SER A 770 -2.01 45.01 -17.96
N ASN A 771 -1.00 45.87 -17.83
CA ASN A 771 -0.67 46.86 -18.85
C ASN A 771 -0.04 46.26 -20.15
N SER A 772 0.24 44.95 -20.18
CA SER A 772 0.52 44.13 -21.37
C SER A 772 -0.76 43.37 -21.75
N THR A 773 -1.47 43.88 -22.68
CA THR A 773 -2.58 43.49 -23.60
C THR A 773 -3.42 42.20 -23.41
N GLU A 774 -3.24 41.32 -22.44
CA GLU A 774 -3.98 40.03 -22.39
C GLU A 774 -4.53 39.56 -21.05
N ALA A 775 -4.32 40.22 -19.94
CA ALA A 775 -4.84 39.82 -18.64
C ALA A 775 -6.13 40.54 -18.23
N ARG A 776 -7.18 40.47 -19.05
CA ARG A 776 -8.53 40.66 -18.53
C ARG A 776 -8.85 39.52 -17.60
N LEU A 777 -9.19 39.81 -16.35
CA LEU A 777 -9.81 38.83 -15.42
C LEU A 777 -10.99 38.22 -16.17
N GLU A 778 -10.81 36.98 -16.67
CA GLU A 778 -11.88 36.28 -17.36
C GLU A 778 -13.01 36.05 -16.36
N GLU A 779 -14.15 36.58 -16.64
CA GLU A 779 -15.40 36.34 -15.91
C GLU A 779 -15.67 34.82 -15.96
N GLU A 780 -15.90 34.23 -14.81
CA GLU A 780 -16.27 32.81 -14.73
C GLU A 780 -17.59 32.59 -15.48
N LYS A 781 -17.63 31.52 -16.29
CA LYS A 781 -18.81 31.12 -17.04
C LYS A 781 -19.29 29.75 -16.63
N CYS A 782 -20.61 29.61 -16.63
CA CYS A 782 -21.23 28.32 -16.39
C CYS A 782 -20.83 27.32 -17.49
N PRO A 783 -20.32 26.13 -17.16
CA PRO A 783 -19.93 25.14 -18.15
C PRO A 783 -21.11 24.54 -18.94
N TYR A 784 -22.35 24.75 -18.48
CA TYR A 784 -23.55 24.22 -19.13
C TYR A 784 -24.26 25.26 -20.03
N CYS A 785 -24.31 26.53 -19.63
CA CYS A 785 -25.06 27.53 -20.37
C CYS A 785 -24.23 28.77 -20.72
N THR A 786 -22.96 28.82 -20.42
CA THR A 786 -22.02 29.93 -20.69
C THR A 786 -22.38 31.29 -20.03
N SER A 787 -23.44 31.32 -19.20
CA SER A 787 -23.82 32.53 -18.44
C SER A 787 -22.79 32.86 -17.39
N PRO A 788 -22.64 34.14 -17.01
CA PRO A 788 -21.73 34.54 -15.94
C PRO A 788 -22.04 33.86 -14.62
N VAL A 789 -21.00 33.65 -13.82
CA VAL A 789 -21.08 33.07 -12.48
C VAL A 789 -20.38 33.98 -11.49
N ASN A 790 -21.15 34.63 -10.64
CA ASN A 790 -20.63 35.53 -9.62
C ASN A 790 -20.07 34.72 -8.44
N PHE A 791 -19.03 35.25 -7.81
CA PHE A 791 -18.48 34.65 -6.61
C PHE A 791 -19.31 35.08 -5.39
N GLN A 792 -20.02 34.13 -4.78
CA GLN A 792 -20.83 34.33 -3.58
C GLN A 792 -20.38 33.48 -2.41
N SER A 793 -19.84 32.29 -2.68
CA SER A 793 -19.37 31.30 -1.71
C SER A 793 -18.16 30.58 -2.26
N ALA A 794 -17.32 30.06 -1.35
CA ALA A 794 -16.16 29.28 -1.69
C ALA A 794 -16.50 27.81 -2.05
N GLU A 795 -17.72 27.35 -1.77
CA GLU A 795 -18.15 25.97 -1.95
C GLU A 795 -19.04 25.78 -3.17
N GLU A 796 -20.01 26.66 -3.33
CA GLU A 796 -21.07 26.56 -4.34
C GLU A 796 -21.19 27.86 -5.17
N ALA A 797 -21.68 27.74 -6.37
CA ALA A 797 -21.98 28.85 -7.26
C ALA A 797 -23.28 28.60 -8.00
N PHE A 798 -23.91 29.69 -8.43
CA PHE A 798 -25.12 29.68 -9.24
C PHE A 798 -24.90 30.55 -10.47
N CYS A 799 -25.32 30.06 -11.65
CA CYS A 799 -25.21 30.87 -12.86
C CYS A 799 -26.39 31.85 -12.99
N GLU A 800 -26.12 33.01 -13.59
CA GLU A 800 -27.14 33.95 -13.99
C GLU A 800 -27.76 33.50 -15.31
N SER A 801 -28.77 32.62 -15.25
CA SER A 801 -29.43 32.10 -16.45
C SER A 801 -30.31 33.21 -17.09
N PRO A 802 -30.14 33.54 -18.39
CA PRO A 802 -30.93 34.59 -19.06
C PRO A 802 -32.36 34.16 -19.41
N HIS A 803 -32.84 33.02 -19.05
CA HIS A 803 -34.11 32.47 -19.53
C HIS A 803 -35.37 32.99 -18.83
N GLN A 804 -35.32 34.09 -18.06
CA GLN A 804 -36.44 34.55 -17.27
C GLN A 804 -37.25 35.74 -17.82
N LYS A 805 -36.98 36.21 -19.01
CA LYS A 805 -37.83 37.25 -19.57
C LYS A 805 -38.52 36.82 -20.86
N LYS A 806 -39.54 35.96 -20.76
CA LYS A 806 -40.72 35.91 -21.66
C LYS A 806 -41.58 34.66 -21.44
N LYS A 807 -42.63 34.72 -20.69
CA LYS A 807 -44.04 34.54 -21.07
C LYS A 807 -44.91 34.30 -19.85
N LYS A 808 -45.85 35.22 -19.65
CA LYS A 808 -47.04 34.99 -18.82
C LYS A 808 -47.86 33.88 -19.48
N SER A 809 -47.83 32.70 -18.94
CA SER A 809 -48.89 31.71 -19.06
C SER A 809 -49.14 31.12 -17.68
N LYS A 810 -50.39 31.28 -17.25
CA LYS A 810 -50.94 30.63 -16.04
C LYS A 810 -50.85 29.14 -16.30
N ASP A 811 -49.97 28.44 -15.55
CA ASP A 811 -50.08 27.10 -14.99
C ASP A 811 -48.72 26.53 -14.73
N LYS A 812 -48.58 26.07 -13.47
CA LYS A 812 -47.47 25.34 -12.87
C LYS A 812 -46.21 26.14 -12.57
N GLU A 813 -45.92 26.17 -11.28
CA GLU A 813 -44.66 26.57 -10.66
C GLU A 813 -43.47 25.86 -11.38
N ARG A 814 -42.92 26.54 -12.37
CA ARG A 814 -41.59 26.23 -12.87
C ARG A 814 -40.63 27.03 -12.03
N HIS A 815 -40.01 26.39 -11.07
CA HIS A 815 -38.86 26.93 -10.38
C HIS A 815 -37.85 27.41 -11.41
N ASP A 816 -37.42 28.65 -11.26
CA ASP A 816 -36.28 29.25 -11.92
C ASP A 816 -35.03 28.43 -11.62
N GLN A 817 -34.62 27.56 -12.54
CA GLN A 817 -33.50 26.67 -12.35
C GLN A 817 -32.23 27.33 -12.87
N SER A 818 -31.56 28.10 -12.00
CA SER A 818 -30.13 28.38 -12.15
C SER A 818 -29.31 27.09 -11.95
N HIS A 819 -28.30 26.87 -12.77
CA HIS A 819 -27.41 25.71 -12.53
C HIS A 819 -26.64 25.88 -11.23
N LYS A 820 -26.81 24.94 -10.31
CA LYS A 820 -25.97 24.80 -9.13
C LYS A 820 -24.64 24.20 -9.54
N LEU A 821 -23.53 24.85 -9.24
CA LEU A 821 -22.19 24.50 -9.62
C LEU A 821 -21.36 24.30 -8.36
N GLU A 822 -20.47 23.32 -8.35
CA GLU A 822 -19.50 23.12 -7.28
C GLU A 822 -18.21 23.87 -7.57
N ARG A 823 -17.57 24.39 -6.52
CA ARG A 823 -16.27 25.05 -6.61
C ARG A 823 -15.13 24.14 -6.17
N CYS A 824 -14.00 24.31 -6.81
CA CYS A 824 -12.76 23.67 -6.41
C CYS A 824 -12.35 24.15 -5.01
N CYS A 825 -12.14 23.23 -4.06
CA CYS A 825 -11.79 23.59 -2.69
C CYS A 825 -10.41 24.27 -2.54
N VAL A 826 -9.54 24.19 -3.56
CA VAL A 826 -8.20 24.78 -3.58
C VAL A 826 -8.18 26.11 -4.33
N SER A 827 -8.67 26.16 -5.57
CA SER A 827 -8.64 27.37 -6.40
C SER A 827 -9.90 28.25 -6.26
N MET A 828 -10.96 27.75 -5.61
CA MET A 828 -12.29 28.37 -5.53
C MET A 828 -12.94 28.67 -6.89
N GLN A 829 -12.36 28.18 -7.99
CA GLN A 829 -12.94 28.28 -9.33
C GLN A 829 -14.05 27.24 -9.51
N VAL A 830 -14.99 27.55 -10.42
CA VAL A 830 -16.05 26.62 -10.81
C VAL A 830 -15.43 25.33 -11.38
N CYS A 831 -15.87 24.17 -10.91
CA CYS A 831 -15.43 22.88 -11.39
C CYS A 831 -15.98 22.62 -12.79
N PRO A 832 -15.13 22.25 -13.76
CA PRO A 832 -15.57 21.83 -15.09
C PRO A 832 -16.25 20.46 -15.03
N PRO A 833 -17.06 20.10 -16.04
CA PRO A 833 -17.72 18.80 -16.15
C PRO A 833 -16.75 17.70 -16.66
N THR A 834 -15.61 17.57 -16.04
CA THR A 834 -14.57 16.57 -16.32
C THR A 834 -14.34 15.73 -15.08
N PRO A 835 -13.68 14.59 -15.16
CA PRO A 835 -13.27 13.86 -13.98
C PRO A 835 -12.43 14.73 -13.04
N LEU A 836 -12.76 14.71 -11.77
CA LEU A 836 -12.16 15.54 -10.72
C LEU A 836 -11.63 14.69 -9.57
N TRP A 837 -10.74 15.27 -8.79
CA TRP A 837 -10.38 14.76 -7.49
C TRP A 837 -11.52 15.00 -6.50
N PHE A 838 -11.83 14.01 -5.67
CA PHE A 838 -12.95 14.01 -4.74
C PHE A 838 -12.54 13.46 -3.38
N CYS A 839 -13.01 14.12 -2.32
CA CYS A 839 -12.81 13.65 -0.94
C CYS A 839 -14.02 12.86 -0.45
N LYS A 840 -13.84 11.58 -0.13
CA LYS A 840 -14.92 10.76 0.45
C LYS A 840 -15.35 11.18 1.86
N CYS A 841 -14.54 11.95 2.60
CA CYS A 841 -14.88 12.38 3.94
C CYS A 841 -15.77 13.60 3.97
N CYS A 842 -15.41 14.67 3.23
CA CYS A 842 -16.15 15.92 3.22
C CYS A 842 -16.95 16.18 1.93
N SER A 843 -16.92 15.26 0.97
CA SER A 843 -17.61 15.31 -0.33
C SER A 843 -17.22 16.51 -1.22
N ARG A 844 -16.10 17.20 -0.91
CA ARG A 844 -15.63 18.33 -1.72
C ARG A 844 -14.79 17.87 -2.89
N MET A 845 -14.87 18.62 -3.98
CA MET A 845 -14.11 18.39 -5.20
C MET A 845 -12.92 19.34 -5.30
N THR A 846 -11.91 18.92 -6.06
CA THR A 846 -10.80 19.79 -6.42
C THR A 846 -10.29 19.49 -7.81
N LEU A 847 -10.06 20.57 -8.57
CA LEU A 847 -9.44 20.57 -9.89
C LEU A 847 -7.92 20.72 -9.77
N LYS A 848 -7.49 21.58 -8.85
CA LYS A 848 -6.09 21.88 -8.59
C LYS A 848 -5.68 21.33 -7.23
N LEU A 849 -4.50 20.76 -7.14
CA LEU A 849 -3.98 20.19 -5.90
C LEU A 849 -3.28 21.27 -5.07
N ALA A 850 -3.44 21.19 -3.75
CA ALA A 850 -2.76 22.06 -2.82
C ALA A 850 -1.25 21.74 -2.76
N PRO A 851 -0.39 22.73 -2.42
CA PRO A 851 1.04 22.48 -2.26
C PRO A 851 1.30 21.56 -1.07
N GLU A 852 2.32 20.68 -1.18
CA GLU A 852 2.69 19.76 -0.09
C GLU A 852 3.03 20.51 1.21
N THR A 853 3.60 21.72 1.10
CA THR A 853 3.90 22.61 2.22
C THR A 853 2.70 22.87 3.14
N LEU A 854 1.50 22.96 2.60
CA LEU A 854 0.30 23.20 3.40
C LEU A 854 0.08 22.09 4.44
N PHE A 855 0.25 20.84 4.02
CA PHE A 855 0.04 19.66 4.89
C PHE A 855 1.12 19.52 5.94
N ALA A 856 2.32 20.08 5.68
CA ALA A 856 3.49 20.03 6.54
C ALA A 856 3.66 21.25 7.45
N LEU A 857 2.81 22.28 7.33
CA LEU A 857 2.93 23.49 8.15
C LEU A 857 2.82 23.16 9.65
N PRO A 858 3.81 23.53 10.47
CA PRO A 858 3.77 23.31 11.92
C PRO A 858 2.83 24.29 12.64
N SER A 859 2.57 25.47 12.05
CA SER A 859 1.70 26.53 12.55
C SER A 859 1.35 27.48 11.40
N PHE A 860 0.41 28.38 11.62
CA PHE A 860 0.20 29.51 10.71
C PHE A 860 1.46 30.40 10.74
N PRO A 861 2.08 30.71 9.59
CA PRO A 861 3.29 31.54 9.57
C PRO A 861 3.01 32.95 10.08
N SER A 862 3.83 33.43 11.01
CA SER A 862 3.73 34.80 11.53
C SER A 862 4.06 35.88 10.47
N ASP A 863 4.91 35.52 9.51
CA ASP A 863 5.25 36.34 8.35
C ASP A 863 5.27 35.47 7.10
N LEU A 864 4.20 35.59 6.31
CA LEU A 864 4.02 34.87 5.06
C LEU A 864 4.95 35.35 3.94
N LYS A 865 5.52 36.58 4.06
CA LYS A 865 6.43 37.15 3.06
C LYS A 865 7.86 36.62 3.20
N SER A 866 8.22 36.16 4.40
CA SER A 866 9.56 35.62 4.69
C SER A 866 9.67 34.11 4.37
N LEU A 867 8.63 33.49 3.80
CA LEU A 867 8.70 32.09 3.42
C LEU A 867 9.79 31.89 2.36
N PRO A 868 10.70 30.90 2.57
CA PRO A 868 11.78 30.67 1.62
C PRO A 868 11.20 30.19 0.27
N GLU A 869 11.81 30.61 -0.82
CA GLU A 869 11.45 30.22 -2.18
C GLU A 869 11.44 28.67 -2.33
N SER A 870 12.32 27.99 -1.59
CA SER A 870 12.36 26.52 -1.50
C SER A 870 11.04 25.88 -1.02
N SER A 871 10.16 26.63 -0.32
CA SER A 871 8.84 26.17 0.12
C SER A 871 7.88 25.93 -1.05
N PHE A 872 8.14 26.53 -2.21
CA PHE A 872 7.29 26.46 -3.42
C PHE A 872 8.03 25.87 -4.62
N SER A 873 9.37 25.75 -4.57
CA SER A 873 10.16 25.19 -5.66
C SER A 873 10.03 23.68 -5.70
N LYS A 874 9.68 23.13 -6.86
CA LYS A 874 9.60 21.68 -7.17
C LYS A 874 8.84 20.79 -6.16
N VAL A 875 7.86 21.39 -5.47
CA VAL A 875 7.01 20.62 -4.56
C VAL A 875 6.02 19.82 -5.40
N ALA A 876 6.20 18.52 -5.42
CA ALA A 876 5.21 17.62 -6.00
C ALA A 876 3.88 17.82 -5.27
N THR A 877 2.85 18.25 -6.02
CA THR A 877 1.51 18.34 -5.46
C THR A 877 0.99 16.94 -5.19
N LYS A 878 0.58 16.66 -3.96
CA LYS A 878 -0.04 15.39 -3.58
C LYS A 878 -1.56 15.52 -3.60
N PRO A 879 -2.28 14.51 -4.08
CA PRO A 879 -3.74 14.53 -4.11
C PRO A 879 -4.33 14.26 -2.72
N PHE A 880 -4.09 15.15 -1.78
CA PHE A 880 -4.69 15.15 -0.46
C PHE A 880 -5.79 16.22 -0.36
N CYS A 881 -6.84 15.89 0.39
CA CYS A 881 -7.92 16.83 0.67
C CYS A 881 -7.41 17.99 1.52
N LEU A 882 -7.71 19.22 1.11
CA LEU A 882 -7.37 20.44 1.84
C LEU A 882 -7.80 20.39 3.33
N PHE A 883 -9.02 19.92 3.59
CA PHE A 883 -9.62 19.93 4.93
C PHE A 883 -9.41 18.64 5.72
N CYS A 884 -9.42 17.49 5.04
CA CYS A 884 -9.34 16.19 5.70
C CYS A 884 -7.96 15.57 5.69
N GLY A 885 -7.03 16.04 4.85
CA GLY A 885 -5.68 15.48 4.70
C GLY A 885 -5.62 14.03 4.20
N ILE A 886 -6.76 13.41 3.87
CA ILE A 886 -6.84 12.06 3.33
C ILE A 886 -6.63 12.06 1.82
N LEU A 887 -6.30 10.89 1.27
CA LEU A 887 -6.12 10.70 -0.17
C LEU A 887 -7.42 10.99 -0.92
N LEU A 888 -7.31 11.84 -1.94
CA LEU A 888 -8.40 12.13 -2.86
C LEU A 888 -8.58 10.96 -3.84
N GLN A 889 -9.82 10.76 -4.25
CA GLN A 889 -10.19 9.74 -5.23
C GLN A 889 -10.67 10.41 -6.52
N ARG A 890 -10.72 9.65 -7.61
CA ARG A 890 -11.33 10.10 -8.84
C ARG A 890 -12.86 10.04 -8.71
N LYS A 891 -13.54 11.09 -9.11
CA LYS A 891 -14.99 11.09 -9.30
C LYS A 891 -15.31 11.50 -10.72
N GLN A 892 -16.11 10.70 -11.40
CA GLN A 892 -16.63 11.00 -12.72
C GLN A 892 -17.92 11.80 -12.57
N PRO A 893 -18.13 12.88 -13.35
CA PRO A 893 -19.40 13.62 -13.36
C PRO A 893 -20.57 12.72 -13.76
N GLU A 894 -21.69 12.86 -13.08
CA GLU A 894 -22.87 12.01 -13.26
C GLU A 894 -23.43 12.05 -14.67
N PHE A 895 -23.37 13.22 -15.33
CA PHE A 895 -23.91 13.36 -16.70
C PHE A 895 -23.11 12.55 -17.74
N LEU A 896 -21.84 12.22 -17.51
CA LEU A 896 -21.07 11.34 -18.37
C LEU A 896 -21.49 9.86 -18.25
N LEU A 897 -22.28 9.55 -17.25
CA LEU A 897 -22.85 8.21 -17.02
C LEU A 897 -24.27 8.09 -17.58
N SER A 898 -24.86 9.20 -18.04
CA SER A 898 -26.20 9.19 -18.65
C SER A 898 -26.13 8.71 -20.09
N ALA A 899 -27.03 7.78 -20.47
CA ALA A 899 -27.19 7.35 -21.84
C ALA A 899 -27.80 8.43 -22.75
N SER A 900 -28.34 9.48 -22.17
CA SER A 900 -28.89 10.63 -22.87
C SER A 900 -28.18 11.87 -22.34
N PRO A 901 -27.21 12.43 -23.07
CA PRO A 901 -26.67 13.74 -22.72
C PRO A 901 -27.82 14.74 -22.81
N VAL A 902 -28.06 15.49 -21.75
CA VAL A 902 -29.11 16.51 -21.63
C VAL A 902 -28.78 17.68 -22.52
#